data_2d820bb3348d712503234f6accd2c595
#
_entry.id   2d820bb3348d712503234f6accd2c595
#
_cell.length_a   1.000
_cell.length_b   1.000
_cell.length_c   1.000
_cell.angle_alpha   90.00
_cell.angle_beta   90.00
_cell.angle_gamma   90.00
#
_symmetry.space_group_name_H-M   'P 1'
#
loop_
_entity.id
_entity.type
_entity.pdbx_description
1 polymer ?
#
loop_
_entity_poly.entity_id
_entity_poly.type
_entity_poly.pdbx_seq_one_letter_code
_entity_poly.pdbx_strand_id
1 'polypeptide(L)'
;MQNSIIIKGAKEHNLKDINIEIPRNKLVVITGLSGSGKSSLAFDTLYAEGQRRYVESLSSYARQFLGLMEKPDVESIEGLSPAISIDQKTTSRNPRSTVGTVTEIYDYIRLLYARIGVPYCPNCGKKIEKQTIDQIIDSVMSLEEGTRIQVLAPVVRGKKGEYTKLLQDFQKEGFVRVRVDGEVYELTDDIEIDRKKKHNIELVVDRLVVKEEIRTRLTESVETALKYANNLVVIDIPGDKEVLYSQNYACPDCNISIEELTPRMFSFNNPFGACPTCTGIGYLMKMDEDLIVPDKNKTLYDGIKAFGASTMKKGDTMAKMYFESIAKHYGVEIKDVPIKKLPRWFLEKILYGTGDEAIDFEYTSYAGTRKFTSPFEGVLPTLDRRYNETKSQGMRDFYEMYMSESACQTCHGARLKKESLSVKVGDKNINELTDMSIDKIKDFLNSLQLNNKDKMIADQILKELNKRLQFLLDVGLEYLTLSRSAGSLSGGEAQRIRLATQIGSGLTGVLYILDEPSIGLHQRDNEKLLATLRKLRDLGNTVLVVEHDEDTMYAADQIIDIGPGAGVHGGKVIAQGTAEEIKLVPESITGQYLSGKKQILVPKKRRKSNGKAIEVKGATEHNLKNINVKFPLGQFICVTGVSGSGKSTLVNEILYKTIARDLNGSNEKPGKCKQVKGLHNIDKIVNIDQSPIGRTPRSNPATYTGVFDMIRDLFAGTNEAKMRGYDKGRFSFNVPGGRCEACSGDGVLKIEMHFLSDIYVPCEVCKGKRYNKETLEVKYKGKSISDVLDMTVEEALEFFDKIPRIKSKIQTLYDVGLGYIKLGQASSTLSGGESQRVKLAYHLSQENAEPTLFVFDEPTTGLHFHDIHKLMDSLNALIERGHTVLIIEHNMDVIKCADNIIDLGPEGGSEGGYLVFEGTPEELITREASYTGKYLAEKLQENK
;
A
#
# COMPACT_ATOMS: atom_id res chain seq x y z
N MET A 1 21.92 -36.27 13.13
CA MET A 1 20.96 -35.51 12.32
C MET A 1 21.51 -35.46 10.90
N GLN A 2 20.68 -35.63 9.92
CA GLN A 2 21.08 -35.50 8.51
C GLN A 2 21.59 -34.07 8.25
N ASN A 3 22.81 -33.92 7.72
CA ASN A 3 23.46 -32.61 7.54
C ASN A 3 23.01 -31.87 6.29
N SER A 4 22.15 -32.51 5.49
CA SER A 4 21.67 -32.00 4.20
C SER A 4 20.20 -32.33 3.94
N ILE A 5 19.58 -31.54 3.06
CA ILE A 5 18.29 -31.81 2.47
C ILE A 5 18.57 -32.49 1.12
N ILE A 6 18.06 -33.71 0.93
CA ILE A 6 18.30 -34.50 -0.27
C ILE A 6 16.99 -34.57 -1.07
N ILE A 7 17.01 -34.01 -2.28
CA ILE A 7 15.88 -34.05 -3.22
C ILE A 7 16.19 -35.09 -4.29
N LYS A 8 15.24 -35.97 -4.58
CA LYS A 8 15.33 -36.95 -5.66
C LYS A 8 14.12 -36.86 -6.57
N GLY A 9 14.37 -36.77 -7.87
CA GLY A 9 13.35 -36.87 -8.88
C GLY A 9 12.38 -35.68 -8.91
N ALA A 10 12.83 -34.44 -8.76
CA ALA A 10 11.96 -33.26 -8.86
C ALA A 10 11.62 -32.96 -10.32
N LYS A 11 10.30 -32.96 -10.63
CA LYS A 11 9.73 -32.80 -11.98
C LYS A 11 8.67 -31.70 -12.07
N GLU A 12 8.53 -30.85 -11.03
CA GLU A 12 7.51 -29.82 -10.99
C GLU A 12 7.72 -28.81 -12.14
N HIS A 13 6.66 -28.49 -12.87
CA HIS A 13 6.65 -27.59 -14.03
C HIS A 13 7.68 -27.94 -15.11
N ASN A 14 8.78 -27.18 -15.21
CA ASN A 14 9.83 -27.40 -16.21
C ASN A 14 11.06 -28.13 -15.68
N LEU A 15 11.06 -28.59 -14.43
CA LEU A 15 12.17 -29.33 -13.84
C LEU A 15 12.35 -30.69 -14.51
N LYS A 16 13.58 -31.07 -14.76
CA LYS A 16 13.95 -32.31 -15.52
C LYS A 16 14.62 -33.30 -14.59
N ASP A 17 13.84 -33.94 -13.74
CA ASP A 17 14.30 -35.04 -12.86
C ASP A 17 15.50 -34.62 -12.00
N ILE A 18 15.36 -33.50 -11.32
CA ILE A 18 16.46 -32.92 -10.52
C ILE A 18 16.74 -33.76 -9.29
N ASN A 19 18.03 -34.16 -9.16
CA ASN A 19 18.60 -34.78 -7.97
C ASN A 19 19.64 -33.83 -7.39
N ILE A 20 19.43 -33.35 -6.14
CA ILE A 20 20.29 -32.35 -5.53
C ILE A 20 20.38 -32.51 -4.02
N GLU A 21 21.55 -32.16 -3.48
CA GLU A 21 21.80 -32.09 -2.05
C GLU A 21 22.06 -30.67 -1.60
N ILE A 22 21.26 -30.16 -0.66
CA ILE A 22 21.33 -28.79 -0.13
C ILE A 22 21.81 -28.87 1.32
N PRO A 23 22.95 -28.26 1.69
CA PRO A 23 23.48 -28.30 3.05
C PRO A 23 22.58 -27.56 4.02
N ARG A 24 22.38 -28.11 5.21
CA ARG A 24 21.64 -27.45 6.29
C ARG A 24 22.51 -26.45 7.03
N ASN A 25 21.86 -25.45 7.67
CA ASN A 25 22.51 -24.39 8.43
C ASN A 25 23.50 -23.55 7.59
N LYS A 26 23.16 -23.36 6.33
CA LYS A 26 23.93 -22.62 5.33
C LYS A 26 23.04 -21.58 4.62
N LEU A 27 23.71 -20.56 4.09
CA LEU A 27 23.11 -19.62 3.14
C LEU A 27 23.31 -20.16 1.73
N VAL A 28 22.24 -20.60 1.10
CA VAL A 28 22.25 -21.20 -0.25
C VAL A 28 21.51 -20.30 -1.21
N VAL A 29 22.14 -19.98 -2.35
CA VAL A 29 21.53 -19.16 -3.40
C VAL A 29 21.15 -20.06 -4.58
N ILE A 30 19.90 -19.99 -5.02
CA ILE A 30 19.45 -20.57 -6.30
C ILE A 30 19.42 -19.45 -7.33
N THR A 31 20.19 -19.63 -8.40
CA THR A 31 20.30 -18.65 -9.48
C THR A 31 20.07 -19.29 -10.87
N GLY A 32 20.11 -18.50 -11.92
CA GLY A 32 19.90 -18.92 -13.31
C GLY A 32 18.98 -17.98 -14.07
N LEU A 33 18.79 -18.20 -15.36
CA LEU A 33 17.96 -17.35 -16.24
C LEU A 33 16.51 -17.22 -15.75
N SER A 34 15.84 -16.13 -16.13
CA SER A 34 14.39 -16.01 -15.91
C SER A 34 13.65 -17.16 -16.60
N GLY A 35 12.73 -17.83 -15.88
CA GLY A 35 12.03 -19.02 -16.40
C GLY A 35 12.85 -20.31 -16.44
N SER A 36 14.04 -20.39 -15.82
CA SER A 36 14.86 -21.61 -15.79
C SER A 36 14.34 -22.70 -14.82
N GLY A 37 13.43 -22.39 -13.90
CA GLY A 37 12.86 -23.33 -12.93
C GLY A 37 13.30 -23.09 -11.48
N LYS A 38 13.93 -21.96 -11.16
CA LYS A 38 14.36 -21.60 -9.79
C LYS A 38 13.21 -21.63 -8.78
N SER A 39 12.14 -20.90 -9.09
CA SER A 39 10.96 -20.81 -8.22
C SER A 39 10.24 -22.15 -8.14
N SER A 40 10.22 -22.94 -9.22
CA SER A 40 9.65 -24.30 -9.20
C SER A 40 10.38 -25.21 -8.22
N LEU A 41 11.71 -25.12 -8.12
CA LEU A 41 12.48 -25.88 -7.15
C LEU A 41 12.29 -25.35 -5.72
N ALA A 42 12.40 -24.01 -5.53
CA ALA A 42 12.39 -23.40 -4.20
C ALA A 42 10.99 -23.39 -3.58
N PHE A 43 9.97 -22.94 -4.31
CA PHE A 43 8.62 -22.72 -3.79
C PHE A 43 7.68 -23.87 -4.11
N ASP A 44 7.57 -24.27 -5.39
CA ASP A 44 6.58 -25.26 -5.81
C ASP A 44 7.00 -26.70 -5.41
N THR A 45 8.29 -26.94 -5.13
CA THR A 45 8.80 -28.24 -4.66
C THR A 45 9.14 -28.23 -3.17
N LEU A 46 10.16 -27.47 -2.75
CA LEU A 46 10.67 -27.52 -1.36
C LEU A 46 9.69 -26.93 -0.35
N TYR A 47 9.23 -25.71 -0.59
CA TYR A 47 8.29 -25.04 0.32
C TYR A 47 6.94 -25.77 0.34
N ALA A 48 6.41 -26.12 -0.82
CA ALA A 48 5.13 -26.82 -0.93
C ALA A 48 5.14 -28.16 -0.16
N GLU A 49 6.19 -28.96 -0.30
CA GLU A 49 6.33 -30.21 0.46
C GLU A 49 6.53 -29.98 1.97
N GLY A 50 7.31 -28.96 2.36
CA GLY A 50 7.48 -28.59 3.77
C GLY A 50 6.18 -28.18 4.42
N GLN A 51 5.39 -27.36 3.74
CA GLN A 51 4.09 -26.91 4.19
C GLN A 51 3.06 -28.04 4.23
N ARG A 52 3.05 -28.92 3.19
CA ARG A 52 2.19 -30.10 3.15
C ARG A 52 2.43 -31.00 4.38
N ARG A 53 3.69 -31.33 4.69
CA ARG A 53 4.06 -32.15 5.87
C ARG A 53 3.65 -31.49 7.17
N TYR A 54 3.80 -30.16 7.26
CA TYR A 54 3.37 -29.40 8.43
C TYR A 54 1.85 -29.48 8.62
N VAL A 55 1.07 -29.23 7.55
CA VAL A 55 -0.39 -29.31 7.58
C VAL A 55 -0.87 -30.73 7.92
N GLU A 56 -0.23 -31.77 7.36
CA GLU A 56 -0.54 -33.18 7.67
C GLU A 56 -0.30 -33.53 9.14
N SER A 57 0.64 -32.87 9.79
CA SER A 57 0.93 -33.09 11.23
C SER A 57 -0.12 -32.48 12.15
N LEU A 58 -0.98 -31.58 11.64
CA LEU A 58 -2.04 -30.90 12.41
C LEU A 58 -3.25 -31.82 12.65
N SER A 59 -4.09 -31.43 13.60
CA SER A 59 -5.34 -32.12 13.90
C SER A 59 -6.29 -32.18 12.67
N SER A 60 -7.16 -33.17 12.59
CA SER A 60 -8.15 -33.30 11.51
C SER A 60 -9.05 -32.07 11.38
N TYR A 61 -9.37 -31.43 12.50
CA TYR A 61 -10.14 -30.19 12.53
C TYR A 61 -9.38 -29.02 11.86
N ALA A 62 -8.10 -28.81 12.19
CA ALA A 62 -7.28 -27.77 11.56
C ALA A 62 -7.09 -28.01 10.05
N ARG A 63 -6.91 -29.27 9.63
CA ARG A 63 -6.79 -29.66 8.21
C ARG A 63 -8.05 -29.33 7.37
N GLN A 64 -9.25 -29.40 7.96
CA GLN A 64 -10.49 -29.01 7.27
C GLN A 64 -10.51 -27.52 6.87
N PHE A 65 -9.88 -26.66 7.66
CA PHE A 65 -9.80 -25.22 7.37
C PHE A 65 -8.66 -24.86 6.41
N LEU A 66 -7.56 -25.59 6.44
CA LEU A 66 -6.37 -25.30 5.62
C LEU A 66 -6.41 -25.95 4.23
N GLY A 67 -7.34 -26.90 4.02
CA GLY A 67 -7.44 -27.67 2.79
C GLY A 67 -6.38 -28.76 2.66
N LEU A 68 -6.58 -29.67 1.72
CA LEU A 68 -5.58 -30.66 1.32
C LEU A 68 -4.64 -29.99 0.32
N MET A 69 -3.35 -30.00 0.62
CA MET A 69 -2.32 -29.54 -0.31
C MET A 69 -1.94 -30.69 -1.25
N GLU A 70 -1.86 -30.40 -2.53
CA GLU A 70 -1.35 -31.36 -3.51
C GLU A 70 0.11 -31.67 -3.23
N LYS A 71 0.50 -32.95 -3.43
CA LYS A 71 1.89 -33.35 -3.31
C LYS A 71 2.62 -32.84 -4.56
N PRO A 72 3.75 -32.12 -4.42
CA PRO A 72 4.54 -31.73 -5.57
C PRO A 72 5.07 -32.96 -6.32
N ASP A 73 5.34 -32.80 -7.63
CA ASP A 73 5.88 -33.87 -8.48
C ASP A 73 7.37 -34.09 -8.17
N VAL A 74 7.60 -34.88 -7.12
CA VAL A 74 8.92 -35.24 -6.62
C VAL A 74 8.89 -36.63 -6.04
N GLU A 75 9.93 -37.43 -6.30
CA GLU A 75 10.02 -38.80 -5.80
C GLU A 75 10.17 -38.83 -4.27
N SER A 76 11.18 -38.15 -3.75
CA SER A 76 11.39 -38.03 -2.30
C SER A 76 12.17 -36.76 -1.93
N ILE A 77 11.88 -36.22 -0.72
CA ILE A 77 12.69 -35.18 -0.07
C ILE A 77 13.00 -35.67 1.34
N GLU A 78 14.30 -35.86 1.64
CA GLU A 78 14.79 -36.25 2.94
C GLU A 78 15.43 -35.07 3.67
N GLY A 79 15.45 -35.07 5.02
CA GLY A 79 16.09 -34.01 5.83
C GLY A 79 15.40 -32.66 5.83
N LEU A 80 14.18 -32.55 5.31
CA LEU A 80 13.43 -31.28 5.22
C LEU A 80 13.02 -30.80 6.62
N SER A 81 13.37 -29.58 6.93
CA SER A 81 12.93 -28.84 8.14
C SER A 81 11.57 -28.16 7.88
N PRO A 82 10.86 -27.71 8.95
CA PRO A 82 9.73 -26.80 8.78
C PRO A 82 10.12 -25.61 7.88
N ALA A 83 9.34 -25.33 6.85
CA ALA A 83 9.66 -24.31 5.87
C ALA A 83 8.82 -23.05 6.03
N ILE A 84 9.45 -21.89 5.94
CA ILE A 84 8.83 -20.56 5.96
C ILE A 84 9.20 -19.83 4.67
N SER A 85 8.17 -19.39 3.92
CA SER A 85 8.35 -18.58 2.72
C SER A 85 8.23 -17.10 3.02
N ILE A 86 9.12 -16.30 2.43
CA ILE A 86 9.09 -14.84 2.46
C ILE A 86 9.09 -14.36 1.01
N ASP A 87 7.89 -14.32 0.43
CA ASP A 87 7.65 -13.91 -0.95
C ASP A 87 7.28 -12.42 -1.08
N GLN A 88 7.23 -11.91 -2.33
CA GLN A 88 6.88 -10.51 -2.62
C GLN A 88 5.37 -10.25 -2.69
N LYS A 89 4.56 -11.29 -2.85
CA LYS A 89 3.23 -11.19 -3.46
C LYS A 89 2.12 -10.54 -2.63
N THR A 90 2.29 -10.14 -1.38
CA THR A 90 1.13 -9.63 -0.61
C THR A 90 1.41 -8.40 0.22
N THR A 91 1.18 -7.24 -0.36
CA THR A 91 0.81 -6.06 0.44
C THR A 91 -0.65 -6.23 0.88
N SER A 92 -0.91 -6.11 2.17
CA SER A 92 -2.28 -6.12 2.69
C SER A 92 -3.06 -4.94 2.09
N ARG A 93 -4.17 -5.23 1.41
CA ARG A 93 -5.09 -4.19 0.90
C ARG A 93 -6.00 -3.61 2.00
N ASN A 94 -5.86 -4.07 3.23
CA ASN A 94 -6.67 -3.58 4.34
C ASN A 94 -6.19 -2.16 4.74
N PRO A 95 -7.02 -1.12 4.63
CA PRO A 95 -6.64 0.26 4.92
C PRO A 95 -6.30 0.50 6.40
N ARG A 96 -6.66 -0.44 7.28
CA ARG A 96 -6.30 -0.40 8.71
C ARG A 96 -4.96 -1.03 9.03
N SER A 97 -4.34 -1.77 8.09
CA SER A 97 -3.01 -2.33 8.29
C SER A 97 -1.94 -1.26 8.17
N THR A 98 -1.07 -1.16 9.16
CA THR A 98 0.09 -0.25 9.18
C THR A 98 1.37 -1.04 9.44
N VAL A 99 2.53 -0.42 9.18
CA VAL A 99 3.84 -1.01 9.52
C VAL A 99 3.84 -1.45 10.99
N GLY A 100 3.39 -0.59 11.92
CA GLY A 100 3.34 -0.89 13.35
C GLY A 100 2.47 -2.09 13.70
N THR A 101 1.32 -2.29 13.01
CA THR A 101 0.44 -3.44 13.27
C THR A 101 0.95 -4.74 12.66
N VAL A 102 1.56 -4.69 11.48
CA VAL A 102 2.13 -5.88 10.81
C VAL A 102 3.37 -6.40 11.54
N THR A 103 4.15 -5.51 12.16
CA THR A 103 5.33 -5.85 12.98
C THR A 103 5.01 -6.17 14.43
N GLU A 104 3.74 -6.05 14.83
CA GLU A 104 3.27 -6.16 16.22
C GLU A 104 3.89 -5.10 17.18
N ILE A 105 4.71 -4.18 16.68
CA ILE A 105 5.32 -3.11 17.50
C ILE A 105 4.23 -2.22 18.10
N TYR A 106 3.16 -1.95 17.34
CA TYR A 106 2.05 -1.14 17.81
C TYR A 106 1.35 -1.73 19.04
N ASP A 107 1.33 -3.05 19.20
CA ASP A 107 0.72 -3.72 20.36
C ASP A 107 1.53 -3.46 21.64
N TYR A 108 2.84 -3.45 21.56
CA TYR A 108 3.71 -3.08 22.67
C TYR A 108 3.64 -1.58 22.98
N ILE A 109 3.52 -0.72 21.98
CA ILE A 109 3.33 0.73 22.18
C ILE A 109 2.01 0.98 22.90
N ARG A 110 0.91 0.35 22.47
CA ARG A 110 -0.40 0.45 23.16
C ARG A 110 -0.31 0.03 24.63
N LEU A 111 0.44 -1.04 24.91
CA LEU A 111 0.68 -1.52 26.26
C LEU A 111 1.50 -0.50 27.07
N LEU A 112 2.54 0.08 26.48
CA LEU A 112 3.36 1.11 27.12
C LEU A 112 2.50 2.33 27.52
N TYR A 113 1.69 2.86 26.58
CA TYR A 113 0.81 3.99 26.85
C TYR A 113 -0.28 3.70 27.88
N ALA A 114 -0.78 2.46 27.91
CA ALA A 114 -1.75 2.04 28.92
C ALA A 114 -1.16 1.92 30.33
N ARG A 115 0.15 1.61 30.45
CA ARG A 115 0.81 1.34 31.73
C ARG A 115 1.49 2.54 32.36
N ILE A 116 2.19 3.36 31.55
CA ILE A 116 2.95 4.53 32.04
C ILE A 116 2.51 5.85 31.41
N GLY A 117 1.48 5.82 30.55
CA GLY A 117 0.95 7.02 29.93
C GLY A 117 0.33 7.98 30.92
N VAL A 118 0.62 9.26 30.75
CA VAL A 118 0.06 10.35 31.54
C VAL A 118 -1.06 11.04 30.75
N PRO A 119 -2.31 11.00 31.21
CA PRO A 119 -3.41 11.65 30.52
C PRO A 119 -3.42 13.17 30.75
N TYR A 120 -3.78 13.89 29.71
CA TYR A 120 -4.01 15.33 29.72
C TYR A 120 -5.46 15.61 29.27
N CYS A 121 -6.00 16.75 29.67
CA CYS A 121 -7.32 17.13 29.24
C CYS A 121 -7.33 17.48 27.74
N PRO A 122 -8.17 16.84 26.92
CA PRO A 122 -8.21 17.14 25.47
C PRO A 122 -8.69 18.56 25.13
N ASN A 123 -9.31 19.29 26.09
CA ASN A 123 -9.81 20.63 25.88
C ASN A 123 -8.86 21.70 26.41
N CYS A 124 -8.37 21.58 27.65
CA CYS A 124 -7.54 22.62 28.28
C CYS A 124 -6.05 22.27 28.39
N GLY A 125 -5.68 21.02 28.07
CA GLY A 125 -4.28 20.57 28.09
C GLY A 125 -3.67 20.34 29.48
N LYS A 126 -4.45 20.50 30.55
CA LYS A 126 -3.96 20.24 31.92
C LYS A 126 -3.75 18.75 32.14
N LYS A 127 -2.71 18.41 32.93
CA LYS A 127 -2.45 17.03 33.37
C LYS A 127 -3.61 16.57 34.25
N ILE A 128 -4.04 15.32 34.02
CA ILE A 128 -5.12 14.70 34.78
C ILE A 128 -4.52 13.58 35.64
N GLU A 129 -4.81 13.59 36.93
CA GLU A 129 -4.35 12.55 37.86
C GLU A 129 -5.53 11.83 38.51
N LYS A 130 -5.36 10.57 38.84
CA LYS A 130 -6.29 9.83 39.70
C LYS A 130 -6.04 10.28 41.16
N GLN A 131 -7.09 10.54 41.89
CA GLN A 131 -7.01 10.81 43.29
C GLN A 131 -7.34 9.55 44.10
N THR A 132 -6.53 9.21 45.06
CA THR A 132 -6.86 8.14 46.02
C THR A 132 -7.88 8.68 47.02
N ILE A 133 -8.63 7.78 47.66
CA ILE A 133 -9.59 8.16 48.71
C ILE A 133 -8.88 8.98 49.81
N ASP A 134 -7.70 8.51 50.23
CA ASP A 134 -6.92 9.25 51.25
C ASP A 134 -6.56 10.67 50.80
N GLN A 135 -6.16 10.86 49.53
CA GLN A 135 -5.87 12.21 49.02
C GLN A 135 -7.12 13.10 48.96
N ILE A 136 -8.27 12.52 48.62
CA ILE A 136 -9.54 13.23 48.66
C ILE A 136 -9.88 13.66 50.09
N ILE A 137 -9.77 12.70 51.03
CA ILE A 137 -10.01 12.95 52.46
C ILE A 137 -9.05 14.01 52.99
N ASP A 138 -7.74 13.88 52.73
CA ASP A 138 -6.73 14.84 53.18
C ASP A 138 -6.98 16.25 52.61
N SER A 139 -7.42 16.33 51.35
CA SER A 139 -7.78 17.60 50.71
C SER A 139 -9.01 18.23 51.39
N VAL A 140 -10.03 17.45 51.74
CA VAL A 140 -11.22 17.96 52.45
C VAL A 140 -10.88 18.30 53.88
N MET A 141 -10.07 17.55 54.57
CA MET A 141 -9.62 17.82 55.92
C MET A 141 -8.70 19.03 56.04
N SER A 142 -8.10 19.46 54.95
CA SER A 142 -7.27 20.71 54.90
C SER A 142 -8.09 22.00 54.87
N LEU A 143 -9.41 21.91 54.73
CA LEU A 143 -10.31 23.06 54.85
C LEU A 143 -10.33 23.61 56.28
N GLU A 144 -10.73 24.86 56.42
CA GLU A 144 -10.83 25.49 57.74
C GLU A 144 -11.77 24.71 58.65
N GLU A 145 -11.39 24.56 59.93
CA GLU A 145 -12.21 23.87 60.94
C GLU A 145 -13.55 24.60 61.12
N GLY A 146 -14.65 23.91 61.15
CA GLY A 146 -15.99 24.49 61.22
C GLY A 146 -16.66 24.66 59.84
N THR A 147 -15.94 24.45 58.72
CA THR A 147 -16.52 24.52 57.37
C THR A 147 -17.61 23.46 57.19
N ARG A 148 -18.78 23.89 56.71
CA ARG A 148 -19.90 23.00 56.37
C ARG A 148 -19.69 22.46 54.95
N ILE A 149 -19.76 21.16 54.81
CA ILE A 149 -19.61 20.48 53.51
C ILE A 149 -20.78 19.53 53.25
N GLN A 150 -21.10 19.33 51.96
CA GLN A 150 -21.99 18.28 51.49
C GLN A 150 -21.22 17.31 50.61
N VAL A 151 -21.35 16.02 50.91
CA VAL A 151 -20.79 14.95 50.08
C VAL A 151 -21.86 14.51 49.09
N LEU A 152 -21.63 14.77 47.79
CA LEU A 152 -22.59 14.53 46.72
C LEU A 152 -22.08 13.47 45.75
N ALA A 153 -22.95 12.54 45.33
CA ALA A 153 -22.64 11.58 44.27
C ALA A 153 -23.30 12.05 42.95
N PRO A 154 -22.53 12.53 41.94
CA PRO A 154 -23.07 13.02 40.67
C PRO A 154 -23.46 11.87 39.74
N VAL A 155 -24.69 11.33 39.89
CA VAL A 155 -25.19 10.13 39.21
C VAL A 155 -25.60 10.41 37.77
N VAL A 156 -26.18 11.58 37.50
CA VAL A 156 -26.55 12.00 36.14
C VAL A 156 -25.92 13.35 35.84
N ARG A 157 -25.20 13.45 34.73
CA ARG A 157 -24.51 14.69 34.32
C ARG A 157 -24.85 15.02 32.86
N GLY A 158 -25.65 16.07 32.67
CA GLY A 158 -26.01 16.64 31.39
C GLY A 158 -26.74 15.70 30.43
N LYS A 159 -27.50 14.72 30.95
CA LYS A 159 -28.21 13.73 30.15
C LYS A 159 -29.73 13.97 30.18
N LYS A 160 -30.38 13.65 29.06
CA LYS A 160 -31.87 13.65 28.98
C LYS A 160 -32.41 12.34 29.50
N GLY A 161 -33.53 12.38 30.18
CA GLY A 161 -34.20 11.19 30.72
C GLY A 161 -35.26 11.54 31.73
N GLU A 162 -36.08 10.59 32.16
CA GLU A 162 -37.19 10.75 33.10
C GLU A 162 -36.76 10.45 34.55
N TYR A 163 -35.77 9.66 34.77
CA TYR A 163 -35.11 9.30 36.05
C TYR A 163 -35.98 8.92 37.25
N THR A 164 -37.30 8.81 37.12
CA THR A 164 -38.26 8.49 38.21
C THR A 164 -37.88 7.18 38.92
N LYS A 165 -37.50 6.14 38.14
CA LYS A 165 -37.07 4.86 38.73
C LYS A 165 -35.78 5.00 39.56
N LEU A 166 -34.84 5.78 39.08
CA LEU A 166 -33.57 6.05 39.77
C LEU A 166 -33.77 6.71 41.13
N LEU A 167 -34.67 7.71 41.17
CA LEU A 167 -35.03 8.40 42.44
C LEU A 167 -35.73 7.45 43.39
N GLN A 168 -36.67 6.61 42.91
CA GLN A 168 -37.28 5.59 43.72
C GLN A 168 -36.32 4.54 44.28
N ASP A 169 -35.31 4.15 43.51
CA ASP A 169 -34.31 3.20 43.98
C ASP A 169 -33.45 3.81 45.08
N PHE A 170 -33.07 5.09 44.99
CA PHE A 170 -32.37 5.80 46.06
C PHE A 170 -33.20 5.92 47.32
N GLN A 171 -34.50 6.17 47.21
CA GLN A 171 -35.42 6.21 48.35
C GLN A 171 -35.49 4.86 49.06
N LYS A 172 -35.58 3.75 48.28
CA LYS A 172 -35.58 2.39 48.85
C LYS A 172 -34.30 2.02 49.57
N GLU A 173 -33.19 2.55 49.11
CA GLU A 173 -31.86 2.34 49.72
C GLU A 173 -31.61 3.19 50.96
N GLY A 174 -32.57 4.08 51.32
CA GLY A 174 -32.56 4.81 52.57
C GLY A 174 -31.98 6.22 52.48
N PHE A 175 -31.69 6.73 51.26
CA PHE A 175 -31.27 8.09 51.05
C PHE A 175 -32.47 9.04 51.23
N VAL A 176 -32.20 10.27 51.74
CA VAL A 176 -33.24 11.24 52.08
C VAL A 176 -33.33 12.35 51.04
N ARG A 177 -32.23 12.76 50.43
CA ARG A 177 -32.15 13.97 49.60
C ARG A 177 -31.40 13.73 48.28
N VAL A 178 -31.83 14.49 47.30
CA VAL A 178 -31.19 14.55 45.97
C VAL A 178 -31.09 16.00 45.56
N ARG A 179 -30.02 16.40 44.85
CA ARG A 179 -29.90 17.69 44.23
C ARG A 179 -30.16 17.52 42.72
N VAL A 180 -31.13 18.24 42.16
CA VAL A 180 -31.50 18.25 40.76
C VAL A 180 -31.29 19.66 40.20
N ASP A 181 -30.43 19.80 39.19
CA ASP A 181 -30.10 21.05 38.54
C ASP A 181 -29.68 22.18 39.51
N GLY A 182 -29.04 21.80 40.65
CA GLY A 182 -28.54 22.73 41.67
C GLY A 182 -29.52 22.94 42.85
N GLU A 183 -30.76 22.51 42.76
CA GLU A 183 -31.75 22.62 43.86
C GLU A 183 -31.89 21.29 44.61
N VAL A 184 -31.97 21.37 45.94
CA VAL A 184 -32.05 20.19 46.82
C VAL A 184 -33.51 19.84 47.10
N TYR A 185 -33.91 18.61 46.79
CA TYR A 185 -35.23 18.06 47.05
C TYR A 185 -35.13 16.91 48.02
N GLU A 186 -36.23 16.68 48.79
CA GLU A 186 -36.39 15.44 49.54
C GLU A 186 -36.90 14.35 48.61
N LEU A 187 -36.38 13.11 48.69
CA LEU A 187 -36.81 12.00 47.86
C LEU A 187 -38.24 11.56 48.12
N THR A 188 -38.89 12.08 49.14
CA THR A 188 -40.28 11.93 49.43
C THR A 188 -41.19 12.88 48.64
N ASP A 189 -40.61 13.94 48.07
CA ASP A 189 -41.34 14.94 47.29
C ASP A 189 -41.61 14.42 45.86
N ASP A 190 -42.60 14.98 45.21
CA ASP A 190 -42.90 14.68 43.83
C ASP A 190 -42.00 15.53 42.91
N ILE A 191 -40.91 14.93 42.46
CA ILE A 191 -39.86 15.64 41.70
C ILE A 191 -40.15 15.49 40.21
N GLU A 192 -40.72 16.54 39.59
CA GLU A 192 -40.96 16.57 38.15
C GLU A 192 -39.67 16.81 37.35
N ILE A 193 -39.25 15.86 36.51
CA ILE A 193 -38.11 15.95 35.64
C ILE A 193 -38.56 15.96 34.17
N ASP A 194 -38.23 17.03 33.41
CA ASP A 194 -38.56 17.14 32.00
C ASP A 194 -37.64 16.25 31.13
N ARG A 195 -38.11 15.11 30.64
CA ARG A 195 -37.39 14.16 29.82
C ARG A 195 -36.73 14.75 28.56
N LYS A 196 -37.14 15.94 28.12
CA LYS A 196 -36.60 16.61 26.92
C LYS A 196 -35.39 17.50 27.20
N LYS A 197 -35.22 17.90 28.44
CA LYS A 197 -34.10 18.72 28.89
C LYS A 197 -32.92 17.87 29.39
N LYS A 198 -31.77 18.46 29.46
CA LYS A 198 -30.58 17.84 30.10
C LYS A 198 -30.60 18.18 31.58
N HIS A 199 -30.41 17.16 32.41
CA HIS A 199 -30.44 17.32 33.88
C HIS A 199 -29.11 16.87 34.47
N ASN A 200 -28.76 17.48 35.61
CA ASN A 200 -27.73 17.04 36.54
C ASN A 200 -28.43 16.55 37.80
N ILE A 201 -28.18 15.28 38.17
CA ILE A 201 -28.75 14.71 39.39
C ILE A 201 -27.64 14.20 40.27
N GLU A 202 -27.61 14.68 41.48
CA GLU A 202 -26.58 14.39 42.48
C GLU A 202 -27.23 13.88 43.74
N LEU A 203 -26.86 12.68 44.16
CA LEU A 203 -27.32 12.11 45.40
C LEU A 203 -26.59 12.75 46.57
N VAL A 204 -27.32 13.31 47.54
CA VAL A 204 -26.74 13.85 48.76
C VAL A 204 -26.48 12.70 49.72
N VAL A 205 -25.20 12.32 49.83
CA VAL A 205 -24.78 11.19 50.64
C VAL A 205 -24.66 11.58 52.10
N ASP A 206 -24.01 12.71 52.39
CA ASP A 206 -23.86 13.19 53.76
C ASP A 206 -23.68 14.72 53.83
N ARG A 207 -23.94 15.27 55.03
CA ARG A 207 -23.69 16.67 55.40
C ARG A 207 -22.84 16.72 56.64
N LEU A 208 -21.63 17.27 56.52
CA LEU A 208 -20.63 17.21 57.57
C LEU A 208 -20.11 18.61 57.89
N VAL A 209 -19.49 18.75 59.08
CA VAL A 209 -18.76 19.94 59.45
C VAL A 209 -17.31 19.52 59.70
N VAL A 210 -16.37 20.14 59.03
CA VAL A 210 -14.95 19.79 59.09
C VAL A 210 -14.44 19.93 60.52
N LYS A 211 -14.03 18.79 61.12
CA LYS A 211 -13.39 18.66 62.45
C LYS A 211 -12.52 17.42 62.40
N GLU A 212 -11.51 17.34 63.26
CA GLU A 212 -10.56 16.20 63.27
C GLU A 212 -11.27 14.83 63.40
N GLU A 213 -12.37 14.80 64.21
CA GLU A 213 -13.12 13.54 64.53
C GLU A 213 -13.97 12.99 63.38
N ILE A 214 -14.19 13.75 62.26
CA ILE A 214 -15.09 13.30 61.18
C ILE A 214 -14.42 12.40 60.13
N ARG A 215 -13.08 12.17 60.22
CA ARG A 215 -12.30 11.51 59.19
C ARG A 215 -12.90 10.14 58.76
N THR A 216 -13.25 9.29 59.76
CA THR A 216 -13.86 7.97 59.47
C THR A 216 -15.19 8.11 58.73
N ARG A 217 -16.10 8.99 59.26
CA ARG A 217 -17.41 9.18 58.61
C ARG A 217 -17.31 9.83 57.23
N LEU A 218 -16.38 10.75 57.05
CA LEU A 218 -16.07 11.33 55.73
C LEU A 218 -15.59 10.28 54.77
N THR A 219 -14.72 9.34 55.22
CA THR A 219 -14.25 8.24 54.37
C THR A 219 -15.41 7.35 53.90
N GLU A 220 -16.29 6.93 54.81
CA GLU A 220 -17.45 6.10 54.49
C GLU A 220 -18.42 6.85 53.54
N SER A 221 -18.62 8.14 53.73
CA SER A 221 -19.47 8.95 52.87
C SER A 221 -18.87 9.14 51.49
N VAL A 222 -17.57 9.38 51.38
CA VAL A 222 -16.84 9.47 50.09
C VAL A 222 -16.83 8.12 49.37
N GLU A 223 -16.58 7.01 50.07
CA GLU A 223 -16.67 5.65 49.47
C GLU A 223 -18.07 5.35 48.93
N THR A 224 -19.09 5.72 49.67
CA THR A 224 -20.48 5.60 49.26
C THR A 224 -20.74 6.43 48.01
N ALA A 225 -20.35 7.72 47.99
CA ALA A 225 -20.52 8.58 46.82
C ALA A 225 -19.81 8.04 45.57
N LEU A 226 -18.57 7.57 45.73
CA LEU A 226 -17.78 6.96 44.64
C LEU A 226 -18.47 5.71 44.05
N LYS A 227 -19.09 4.88 44.88
CA LYS A 227 -19.82 3.68 44.47
C LYS A 227 -21.03 4.02 43.58
N TYR A 228 -21.82 5.03 43.93
CA TYR A 228 -23.02 5.42 43.19
C TYR A 228 -22.74 6.26 41.94
N ALA A 229 -21.67 7.04 41.92
CA ALA A 229 -21.35 7.98 40.84
C ALA A 229 -20.15 7.54 40.00
N ASN A 230 -19.92 6.23 39.81
CA ASN A 230 -18.84 5.71 38.96
C ASN A 230 -17.46 6.35 39.29
N ASN A 231 -17.07 6.29 40.57
CA ASN A 231 -15.81 6.84 41.10
C ASN A 231 -15.68 8.38 41.06
N LEU A 232 -16.80 9.09 41.05
CA LEU A 232 -16.86 10.55 41.19
C LEU A 232 -17.48 10.95 42.54
N VAL A 233 -16.98 11.99 43.15
CA VAL A 233 -17.58 12.65 44.31
C VAL A 233 -17.43 14.15 44.20
N VAL A 234 -18.49 14.87 44.54
CA VAL A 234 -18.50 16.32 44.62
C VAL A 234 -18.56 16.71 46.11
N ILE A 235 -17.63 17.54 46.54
CA ILE A 235 -17.66 18.21 47.83
C ILE A 235 -18.16 19.61 47.59
N ASP A 236 -19.38 19.89 48.03
CA ASP A 236 -20.01 21.19 47.95
C ASP A 236 -19.80 21.92 49.28
N ILE A 237 -19.29 23.14 49.22
CA ILE A 237 -19.16 24.07 50.34
C ILE A 237 -20.24 25.13 50.15
N PRO A 238 -21.39 25.05 50.86
CA PRO A 238 -22.51 25.91 50.61
C PRO A 238 -22.13 27.41 50.72
N GLY A 239 -22.34 28.16 49.63
CA GLY A 239 -22.04 29.59 49.57
C GLY A 239 -20.61 29.96 49.17
N ASP A 240 -19.74 28.96 48.87
CA ASP A 240 -18.37 29.22 48.40
C ASP A 240 -18.14 28.50 47.06
N LYS A 241 -17.74 27.22 47.07
CA LYS A 241 -17.35 26.48 45.87
C LYS A 241 -17.72 25.00 45.93
N GLU A 242 -17.88 24.42 44.78
CA GLU A 242 -17.94 22.96 44.58
C GLU A 242 -16.60 22.44 44.08
N VAL A 243 -16.13 21.32 44.62
CA VAL A 243 -14.92 20.67 44.20
C VAL A 243 -15.25 19.23 43.77
N LEU A 244 -15.02 18.95 42.53
CA LEU A 244 -15.17 17.59 41.99
C LEU A 244 -13.86 16.82 42.22
N TYR A 245 -13.97 15.69 42.88
CA TYR A 245 -12.90 14.70 43.03
C TYR A 245 -13.24 13.44 42.25
N SER A 246 -12.20 12.76 41.81
CA SER A 246 -12.39 11.55 40.99
C SER A 246 -11.31 10.51 41.21
N GLN A 247 -11.70 9.27 41.40
CA GLN A 247 -10.78 8.13 41.30
C GLN A 247 -10.50 7.75 39.83
N ASN A 248 -11.30 8.24 38.87
CA ASN A 248 -11.02 8.18 37.47
C ASN A 248 -10.18 9.38 37.02
N TYR A 249 -9.58 9.31 35.83
CA TYR A 249 -8.92 10.46 35.23
C TYR A 249 -9.96 11.51 34.80
N ALA A 250 -10.17 12.53 35.60
CA ALA A 250 -11.13 13.61 35.30
C ALA A 250 -10.49 14.99 35.35
N CYS A 251 -10.86 15.88 34.42
CA CYS A 251 -10.46 17.26 34.43
C CYS A 251 -11.50 18.07 35.23
N PRO A 252 -11.10 18.72 36.33
CA PRO A 252 -12.03 19.49 37.15
C PRO A 252 -12.61 20.72 36.42
N ASP A 253 -11.82 21.34 35.52
CA ASP A 253 -12.24 22.58 34.84
C ASP A 253 -13.17 22.33 33.65
N CYS A 254 -12.92 21.24 32.89
CA CYS A 254 -13.65 20.93 31.64
C CYS A 254 -14.75 19.87 31.81
N ASN A 255 -14.87 19.30 33.00
CA ASN A 255 -15.86 18.28 33.28
C ASN A 255 -15.76 17.03 32.41
N ILE A 256 -14.56 16.74 31.89
CA ILE A 256 -14.27 15.58 31.04
C ILE A 256 -13.64 14.49 31.89
N SER A 257 -14.20 13.29 31.83
CA SER A 257 -13.64 12.08 32.41
C SER A 257 -13.04 11.20 31.34
N ILE A 258 -11.80 10.77 31.54
CA ILE A 258 -11.13 9.77 30.70
C ILE A 258 -11.30 8.42 31.41
N GLU A 259 -11.78 7.42 30.66
CA GLU A 259 -11.90 6.05 31.15
C GLU A 259 -10.53 5.50 31.55
N GLU A 260 -10.52 4.37 32.22
CA GLU A 260 -9.27 3.70 32.60
C GLU A 260 -8.38 3.44 31.40
N LEU A 261 -7.08 3.76 31.53
CA LEU A 261 -6.10 3.57 30.47
C LEU A 261 -5.89 2.07 30.20
N THR A 262 -6.56 1.57 29.20
CA THR A 262 -6.44 0.19 28.72
C THR A 262 -5.82 0.13 27.33
N PRO A 263 -5.14 -0.96 26.93
CA PRO A 263 -4.61 -1.08 25.56
C PRO A 263 -5.68 -0.94 24.46
N ARG A 264 -6.95 -1.23 24.76
CA ARG A 264 -8.08 -1.07 23.79
C ARG A 264 -8.34 0.38 23.44
N MET A 265 -8.11 1.30 24.37
CA MET A 265 -8.27 2.75 24.18
C MET A 265 -7.31 3.30 23.09
N PHE A 266 -6.16 2.66 22.91
CA PHE A 266 -5.16 3.05 21.93
C PHE A 266 -5.23 2.23 20.63
N SER A 267 -6.29 1.44 20.44
CA SER A 267 -6.48 0.64 19.22
C SER A 267 -7.43 1.33 18.25
N PHE A 268 -6.96 1.67 17.07
CA PHE A 268 -7.80 2.21 16.00
C PHE A 268 -8.64 1.12 15.29
N ASN A 269 -8.39 -0.17 15.57
CA ASN A 269 -9.19 -1.30 15.11
C ASN A 269 -10.33 -1.66 16.09
N ASN A 270 -10.42 -0.96 17.22
CA ASN A 270 -11.42 -1.20 18.24
C ASN A 270 -12.30 0.06 18.41
N PRO A 271 -13.64 -0.06 18.49
CA PRO A 271 -14.53 1.09 18.67
C PRO A 271 -14.25 1.94 19.92
N PHE A 272 -13.61 1.37 20.94
CA PHE A 272 -13.20 2.12 22.15
C PHE A 272 -12.15 3.20 21.86
N GLY A 273 -11.18 2.91 20.97
CA GLY A 273 -10.11 3.84 20.65
C GLY A 273 -10.27 4.54 19.30
N ALA A 274 -10.98 3.92 18.36
CA ALA A 274 -11.12 4.43 16.99
C ALA A 274 -11.86 5.78 16.95
N CYS A 275 -11.40 6.67 16.09
CA CYS A 275 -12.13 7.90 15.78
C CYS A 275 -13.54 7.58 15.27
N PRO A 276 -14.61 8.14 15.84
CA PRO A 276 -15.98 7.79 15.46
C PRO A 276 -16.33 8.17 14.02
N THR A 277 -15.69 9.21 13.46
CA THR A 277 -15.98 9.74 12.12
C THR A 277 -15.39 8.84 11.02
N CYS A 278 -14.11 8.45 11.13
CA CYS A 278 -13.43 7.62 10.12
C CYS A 278 -13.31 6.14 10.54
N THR A 279 -13.88 5.76 11.67
CA THR A 279 -13.84 4.39 12.21
C THR A 279 -12.44 3.76 12.23
N GLY A 280 -11.42 4.59 12.52
CA GLY A 280 -10.02 4.16 12.64
C GLY A 280 -9.23 4.10 11.32
N ILE A 281 -9.79 4.56 10.20
CA ILE A 281 -9.10 4.57 8.91
C ILE A 281 -8.13 5.77 8.80
N GLY A 282 -8.47 6.91 9.40
CA GLY A 282 -7.66 8.15 9.38
C GLY A 282 -8.02 9.11 8.25
N TYR A 283 -8.64 8.65 7.19
CA TYR A 283 -9.09 9.44 6.06
C TYR A 283 -10.52 9.08 5.66
N LEU A 284 -11.11 9.90 4.81
CA LEU A 284 -12.41 9.70 4.20
C LEU A 284 -12.27 9.90 2.70
N MET A 285 -12.93 9.07 1.90
CA MET A 285 -13.07 9.30 0.48
C MET A 285 -14.06 10.45 0.27
N LYS A 286 -13.62 11.52 -0.38
CA LYS A 286 -14.44 12.70 -0.68
C LYS A 286 -14.32 13.10 -2.13
N MET A 287 -15.39 13.67 -2.71
CA MET A 287 -15.32 14.26 -4.03
C MET A 287 -14.23 15.35 -4.07
N ASP A 288 -13.34 15.26 -5.05
CA ASP A 288 -12.17 16.14 -5.19
C ASP A 288 -12.44 17.22 -6.26
N GLU A 289 -12.30 18.49 -5.89
CA GLU A 289 -12.48 19.62 -6.80
C GLU A 289 -11.56 19.51 -8.03
N ASP A 290 -10.29 19.13 -7.83
CA ASP A 290 -9.32 19.07 -8.93
C ASP A 290 -9.57 17.89 -9.88
N LEU A 291 -10.19 16.79 -9.40
CA LEU A 291 -10.63 15.67 -10.24
C LEU A 291 -11.92 15.99 -11.00
N ILE A 292 -12.80 16.79 -10.41
CA ILE A 292 -14.05 17.22 -11.03
C ILE A 292 -13.80 18.35 -12.02
N VAL A 293 -12.84 19.24 -11.75
CA VAL A 293 -12.42 20.35 -12.61
C VAL A 293 -10.93 20.22 -12.97
N PRO A 294 -10.55 19.21 -13.76
CA PRO A 294 -9.14 18.91 -14.03
C PRO A 294 -8.44 19.96 -14.91
N ASP A 295 -9.18 20.67 -15.74
CA ASP A 295 -8.65 21.68 -16.66
C ASP A 295 -9.40 23.01 -16.53
N LYS A 296 -8.81 23.93 -15.79
CA LYS A 296 -9.35 25.28 -15.56
C LYS A 296 -9.24 26.22 -16.78
N ASN A 297 -8.61 25.76 -17.89
CA ASN A 297 -8.60 26.51 -19.16
C ASN A 297 -9.89 26.29 -19.96
N LYS A 298 -10.67 25.28 -19.64
CA LYS A 298 -11.97 24.99 -20.27
C LYS A 298 -13.09 25.83 -19.67
N THR A 299 -14.20 25.94 -20.38
CA THR A 299 -15.44 26.54 -19.87
C THR A 299 -16.11 25.63 -18.84
N LEU A 300 -17.10 26.11 -18.09
CA LEU A 300 -17.91 25.28 -17.17
C LEU A 300 -18.57 24.09 -17.89
N TYR A 301 -18.96 24.27 -19.16
CA TYR A 301 -19.61 23.20 -19.93
C TYR A 301 -18.69 22.03 -20.30
N ASP A 302 -17.40 22.30 -20.42
CA ASP A 302 -16.38 21.31 -20.81
C ASP A 302 -15.47 20.89 -19.68
N GLY A 303 -15.29 21.76 -18.70
CA GLY A 303 -14.33 21.59 -17.61
C GLY A 303 -14.85 20.76 -16.46
N ILE A 304 -16.17 20.80 -16.18
CA ILE A 304 -16.76 20.01 -15.08
C ILE A 304 -17.03 18.59 -15.53
N LYS A 305 -16.50 17.63 -14.79
CA LYS A 305 -16.68 16.18 -15.02
C LYS A 305 -17.79 15.62 -14.12
N ALA A 306 -18.26 14.41 -14.43
CA ALA A 306 -19.23 13.64 -13.66
C ALA A 306 -20.62 14.26 -13.45
N PHE A 307 -20.80 15.54 -13.66
CA PHE A 307 -22.07 16.26 -13.50
C PHE A 307 -22.69 16.62 -14.85
N GLY A 308 -23.23 15.62 -15.56
CA GLY A 308 -23.90 15.82 -16.86
C GLY A 308 -22.97 16.21 -18.02
N ALA A 309 -21.65 16.04 -17.87
CA ALA A 309 -20.62 16.49 -18.81
C ALA A 309 -20.83 15.99 -20.26
N SER A 310 -21.30 14.76 -20.44
CA SER A 310 -21.52 14.17 -21.78
C SER A 310 -22.72 14.76 -22.52
N THR A 311 -23.61 15.44 -21.83
CA THR A 311 -24.89 15.96 -22.37
C THR A 311 -24.96 17.48 -22.47
N MET A 312 -24.12 18.18 -21.69
CA MET A 312 -24.16 19.66 -21.66
C MET A 312 -23.92 20.32 -23.02
N LYS A 313 -23.11 19.72 -23.91
CA LYS A 313 -22.87 20.20 -25.28
C LYS A 313 -23.97 19.85 -26.25
N LYS A 314 -24.82 18.87 -25.98
CA LYS A 314 -25.74 18.27 -26.93
C LYS A 314 -27.16 18.87 -26.90
N GLY A 315 -27.41 19.86 -26.05
CA GLY A 315 -28.75 20.48 -25.93
C GLY A 315 -29.04 21.03 -24.54
N ASP A 316 -30.30 21.37 -24.28
CA ASP A 316 -30.76 21.86 -22.99
C ASP A 316 -30.84 20.72 -21.98
N THR A 317 -29.89 20.69 -21.05
CA THR A 317 -29.79 19.67 -19.98
C THR A 317 -29.99 20.33 -18.62
N MET A 318 -30.37 19.54 -17.64
CA MET A 318 -30.51 20.00 -16.24
C MET A 318 -29.24 20.67 -15.72
N ALA A 319 -28.06 20.10 -16.03
CA ALA A 319 -26.79 20.66 -15.59
C ALA A 319 -26.51 22.04 -16.21
N LYS A 320 -26.80 22.22 -17.50
CA LYS A 320 -26.68 23.49 -18.23
C LYS A 320 -27.62 24.53 -17.63
N MET A 321 -28.88 24.16 -17.44
CA MET A 321 -29.88 25.02 -16.80
C MET A 321 -29.42 25.53 -15.44
N TYR A 322 -28.90 24.66 -14.58
CA TYR A 322 -28.40 25.07 -13.27
C TYR A 322 -27.30 26.13 -13.38
N PHE A 323 -26.30 25.91 -14.23
CA PHE A 323 -25.18 26.83 -14.37
C PHE A 323 -25.61 28.20 -14.98
N GLU A 324 -26.49 28.18 -15.99
CA GLU A 324 -27.00 29.39 -16.62
C GLU A 324 -27.91 30.20 -15.70
N SER A 325 -28.77 29.54 -14.93
CA SER A 325 -29.63 30.21 -13.95
C SER A 325 -28.84 30.84 -12.83
N ILE A 326 -27.84 30.15 -12.27
CA ILE A 326 -26.95 30.68 -11.23
C ILE A 326 -26.13 31.84 -11.78
N ALA A 327 -25.60 31.70 -13.00
CA ALA A 327 -24.82 32.77 -13.63
C ALA A 327 -25.68 34.03 -13.88
N LYS A 328 -26.93 33.87 -14.32
CA LYS A 328 -27.91 34.95 -14.50
C LYS A 328 -28.25 35.63 -13.15
N HIS A 329 -28.48 34.82 -12.12
CA HIS A 329 -28.81 35.34 -10.76
C HIS A 329 -27.71 36.25 -10.22
N TYR A 330 -26.45 35.83 -10.37
CA TYR A 330 -25.30 36.57 -9.88
C TYR A 330 -24.68 37.56 -10.87
N GLY A 331 -25.23 37.64 -12.09
CA GLY A 331 -24.73 38.57 -13.13
C GLY A 331 -23.33 38.21 -13.67
N VAL A 332 -22.95 36.93 -13.65
CA VAL A 332 -21.65 36.43 -14.09
C VAL A 332 -21.75 35.83 -15.48
N GLU A 333 -20.94 36.31 -16.43
CA GLU A 333 -20.86 35.72 -17.76
C GLU A 333 -20.04 34.42 -17.74
N ILE A 334 -20.64 33.32 -18.21
CA ILE A 334 -20.00 31.98 -18.23
C ILE A 334 -19.80 31.41 -19.63
N LYS A 335 -20.46 32.01 -20.63
CA LYS A 335 -20.39 31.52 -22.01
C LYS A 335 -19.01 31.84 -22.58
N ASP A 336 -18.33 30.81 -23.09
CA ASP A 336 -16.98 30.91 -23.65
C ASP A 336 -15.91 31.48 -22.69
N VAL A 337 -16.21 31.57 -21.38
CA VAL A 337 -15.29 32.03 -20.36
C VAL A 337 -14.59 30.83 -19.71
N PRO A 338 -13.25 30.75 -19.76
CA PRO A 338 -12.49 29.69 -19.04
C PRO A 338 -12.70 29.76 -17.52
N ILE A 339 -12.80 28.60 -16.86
CA ILE A 339 -13.00 28.49 -15.41
C ILE A 339 -11.98 29.32 -14.62
N LYS A 340 -10.72 29.37 -15.06
CA LYS A 340 -9.66 30.15 -14.39
C LYS A 340 -9.91 31.68 -14.37
N LYS A 341 -10.77 32.19 -15.27
CA LYS A 341 -11.16 33.61 -15.32
C LYS A 341 -12.42 33.91 -14.52
N LEU A 342 -13.15 32.89 -14.09
CA LEU A 342 -14.36 33.10 -13.27
C LEU A 342 -13.94 33.51 -11.84
N PRO A 343 -14.72 34.36 -11.17
CA PRO A 343 -14.49 34.72 -9.79
C PRO A 343 -14.51 33.47 -8.88
N ARG A 344 -13.57 33.35 -7.95
CA ARG A 344 -13.48 32.16 -7.08
C ARG A 344 -14.77 31.95 -6.26
N TRP A 345 -15.36 33.04 -5.72
CA TRP A 345 -16.62 32.95 -4.98
C TRP A 345 -17.77 32.36 -5.83
N PHE A 346 -17.82 32.70 -7.14
CA PHE A 346 -18.83 32.16 -8.06
C PHE A 346 -18.61 30.67 -8.33
N LEU A 347 -17.37 30.27 -8.55
CA LEU A 347 -17.02 28.87 -8.72
C LEU A 347 -17.36 28.05 -7.46
N GLU A 348 -17.18 28.62 -6.27
CA GLU A 348 -17.58 27.99 -5.00
C GLU A 348 -19.09 27.78 -4.92
N LYS A 349 -19.91 28.73 -5.39
CA LYS A 349 -21.36 28.56 -5.47
C LYS A 349 -21.77 27.43 -6.42
N ILE A 350 -21.06 27.26 -7.53
CA ILE A 350 -21.26 26.13 -8.46
C ILE A 350 -20.83 24.81 -7.81
N LEU A 351 -19.67 24.75 -7.19
CA LEU A 351 -19.10 23.52 -6.69
C LEU A 351 -19.71 23.05 -5.36
N TYR A 352 -19.92 23.96 -4.42
CA TYR A 352 -20.35 23.65 -3.06
C TYR A 352 -21.81 24.05 -2.75
N GLY A 353 -22.47 24.78 -3.65
CA GLY A 353 -23.88 25.18 -3.54
C GLY A 353 -24.10 26.60 -3.04
N THR A 354 -25.35 27.01 -3.09
CA THR A 354 -25.79 28.38 -2.73
C THR A 354 -26.11 28.53 -1.24
N GLY A 355 -26.01 27.46 -0.44
CA GLY A 355 -26.47 27.45 0.96
C GLY A 355 -27.99 27.53 1.01
N ASP A 356 -28.54 28.42 1.85
CA ASP A 356 -29.99 28.66 1.97
C ASP A 356 -30.54 29.64 0.91
N GLU A 357 -29.66 30.21 0.06
CA GLU A 357 -30.05 31.16 -0.97
C GLU A 357 -30.77 30.45 -2.12
N ALA A 358 -32.03 30.81 -2.33
CA ALA A 358 -32.89 30.26 -3.38
C ALA A 358 -32.66 30.94 -4.72
N ILE A 359 -32.52 30.13 -5.76
CA ILE A 359 -32.30 30.56 -7.15
C ILE A 359 -33.52 30.18 -7.97
N ASP A 360 -33.92 31.08 -8.91
CA ASP A 360 -34.98 30.78 -9.86
C ASP A 360 -34.46 29.98 -11.06
N PHE A 361 -34.94 28.76 -11.19
CA PHE A 361 -34.58 27.84 -12.27
C PHE A 361 -35.69 27.76 -13.31
N GLU A 362 -35.33 27.81 -14.57
CA GLU A 362 -36.25 27.66 -15.70
C GLU A 362 -35.75 26.53 -16.63
N TYR A 363 -36.51 25.45 -16.70
CA TYR A 363 -36.20 24.29 -17.54
C TYR A 363 -37.21 24.13 -18.65
N THR A 364 -36.76 24.23 -19.89
CA THR A 364 -37.58 24.01 -21.07
C THR A 364 -37.33 22.62 -21.66
N SER A 365 -38.35 21.81 -21.79
CA SER A 365 -38.32 20.51 -22.44
C SER A 365 -39.40 20.38 -23.51
N TYR A 366 -39.40 19.27 -24.25
CA TYR A 366 -40.47 18.96 -25.21
C TYR A 366 -41.88 18.96 -24.59
N ALA A 367 -41.99 18.77 -23.27
CA ALA A 367 -43.26 18.77 -22.51
C ALA A 367 -43.66 20.14 -21.97
N GLY A 368 -42.90 21.21 -22.27
CA GLY A 368 -43.14 22.60 -21.83
C GLY A 368 -42.07 23.13 -20.88
N THR A 369 -42.24 24.41 -20.48
CA THR A 369 -41.33 25.13 -19.59
C THR A 369 -41.78 24.97 -18.13
N ARG A 370 -40.90 24.49 -17.26
CA ARG A 370 -41.11 24.42 -15.80
C ARG A 370 -40.23 25.46 -15.11
N LYS A 371 -40.82 26.20 -14.18
CA LYS A 371 -40.15 27.17 -13.31
C LYS A 371 -40.25 26.68 -11.87
N PHE A 372 -39.17 26.77 -11.15
CA PHE A 372 -39.12 26.46 -9.73
C PHE A 372 -37.99 27.24 -9.03
N THR A 373 -38.23 27.56 -7.75
CA THR A 373 -37.26 28.29 -6.94
C THR A 373 -36.75 27.36 -5.85
N SER A 374 -35.45 27.17 -5.79
CA SER A 374 -34.82 26.33 -4.75
C SER A 374 -33.37 26.73 -4.55
N PRO A 375 -32.75 26.41 -3.40
CA PRO A 375 -31.32 26.47 -3.28
C PRO A 375 -30.64 25.42 -4.18
N PHE A 376 -29.45 25.72 -4.66
CA PHE A 376 -28.62 24.78 -5.42
C PHE A 376 -27.69 24.02 -4.48
N GLU A 377 -27.80 22.69 -4.48
CA GLU A 377 -27.02 21.82 -3.61
C GLU A 377 -25.50 21.92 -3.86
N GLY A 378 -25.09 22.21 -5.09
CA GLY A 378 -23.68 22.18 -5.53
C GLY A 378 -23.32 20.89 -6.26
N VAL A 379 -22.28 20.98 -7.09
CA VAL A 379 -21.80 19.82 -7.87
C VAL A 379 -21.25 18.73 -6.95
N LEU A 380 -20.31 19.07 -6.02
CA LEU A 380 -19.69 18.09 -5.13
C LEU A 380 -20.71 17.43 -4.20
N PRO A 381 -21.56 18.15 -3.45
CA PRO A 381 -22.56 17.51 -2.60
C PRO A 381 -23.55 16.63 -3.38
N THR A 382 -23.96 17.07 -4.58
CA THR A 382 -24.84 16.26 -5.43
C THR A 382 -24.19 14.93 -5.83
N LEU A 383 -22.92 14.95 -6.20
CA LEU A 383 -22.17 13.73 -6.57
C LEU A 383 -21.97 12.82 -5.35
N ASP A 384 -21.65 13.40 -4.19
CA ASP A 384 -21.50 12.65 -2.94
C ASP A 384 -22.82 11.97 -2.53
N ARG A 385 -23.93 12.68 -2.60
CA ARG A 385 -25.26 12.10 -2.36
C ARG A 385 -25.58 10.97 -3.34
N ARG A 386 -25.33 11.18 -4.65
CA ARG A 386 -25.55 10.13 -5.67
C ARG A 386 -24.70 8.90 -5.44
N TYR A 387 -23.45 9.05 -5.00
CA TYR A 387 -22.56 7.95 -4.63
C TYR A 387 -23.16 7.13 -3.47
N ASN A 388 -23.67 7.82 -2.45
CA ASN A 388 -24.24 7.15 -1.26
C ASN A 388 -25.59 6.47 -1.54
N GLU A 389 -26.42 7.03 -2.45
CA GLU A 389 -27.75 6.52 -2.76
C GLU A 389 -27.75 5.40 -3.83
N THR A 390 -26.72 5.34 -4.70
CA THR A 390 -26.70 4.37 -5.79
C THR A 390 -26.51 2.93 -5.30
N LYS A 391 -27.33 2.01 -5.86
CA LYS A 391 -27.19 0.56 -5.66
C LYS A 391 -26.34 -0.13 -6.74
N SER A 392 -26.02 0.58 -7.82
CA SER A 392 -25.23 0.05 -8.93
C SER A 392 -23.74 0.11 -8.65
N GLN A 393 -23.05 -1.03 -8.64
CA GLN A 393 -21.60 -1.09 -8.46
C GLN A 393 -20.86 -0.29 -9.53
N GLY A 394 -21.26 -0.41 -10.80
CA GLY A 394 -20.63 0.36 -11.88
C GLY A 394 -20.78 1.88 -11.74
N MET A 395 -21.88 2.36 -11.14
CA MET A 395 -22.04 3.78 -10.82
C MET A 395 -21.20 4.20 -9.61
N ARG A 396 -21.03 3.33 -8.62
CA ARG A 396 -20.09 3.59 -7.52
C ARG A 396 -18.67 3.71 -8.03
N ASP A 397 -18.20 2.73 -8.81
CA ASP A 397 -16.86 2.73 -9.42
C ASP A 397 -16.65 4.01 -10.28
N PHE A 398 -17.71 4.46 -10.97
CA PHE A 398 -17.66 5.70 -11.74
C PHE A 398 -17.46 6.94 -10.86
N TYR A 399 -18.18 7.06 -9.74
CA TYR A 399 -18.02 8.20 -8.83
C TYR A 399 -16.70 8.15 -8.07
N GLU A 400 -16.22 6.95 -7.70
CA GLU A 400 -14.93 6.75 -7.03
C GLU A 400 -13.74 7.30 -7.83
N MET A 401 -13.82 7.33 -9.17
CA MET A 401 -12.80 7.96 -10.02
C MET A 401 -12.65 9.49 -9.79
N TYR A 402 -13.61 10.12 -9.14
CA TYR A 402 -13.63 11.56 -8.83
C TYR A 402 -13.46 11.84 -7.33
N MET A 403 -13.13 10.81 -6.55
CA MET A 403 -12.89 10.93 -5.11
C MET A 403 -11.39 10.84 -4.83
N SER A 404 -10.96 11.56 -3.80
CA SER A 404 -9.62 11.44 -3.24
C SER A 404 -9.67 11.19 -1.73
N GLU A 405 -8.57 10.63 -1.21
CA GLU A 405 -8.39 10.48 0.22
C GLU A 405 -8.18 11.85 0.86
N SER A 406 -9.08 12.24 1.75
CA SER A 406 -8.99 13.46 2.54
C SER A 406 -8.81 13.11 4.00
N ALA A 407 -7.82 13.71 4.67
CA ALA A 407 -7.61 13.48 6.10
C ALA A 407 -8.92 13.72 6.88
N CYS A 408 -9.22 12.83 7.80
CA CYS A 408 -10.43 12.93 8.63
C CYS A 408 -10.41 14.24 9.42
N GLN A 409 -11.43 15.05 9.29
CA GLN A 409 -11.52 16.36 9.94
C GLN A 409 -11.56 16.29 11.48
N THR A 410 -11.96 15.15 12.05
CA THR A 410 -12.06 14.97 13.51
C THR A 410 -10.73 14.55 14.12
N CYS A 411 -10.00 13.61 13.51
CA CYS A 411 -8.74 13.08 14.04
C CYS A 411 -7.51 13.55 13.26
N HIS A 412 -7.67 14.32 12.18
CA HIS A 412 -6.59 14.84 11.34
C HIS A 412 -5.58 13.77 10.88
N GLY A 413 -6.06 12.55 10.60
CA GLY A 413 -5.23 11.42 10.20
C GLY A 413 -4.80 10.49 11.35
N ALA A 414 -4.93 10.90 12.60
CA ALA A 414 -4.43 10.14 13.76
C ALA A 414 -5.23 8.86 14.08
N ARG A 415 -6.34 8.58 13.41
CA ARG A 415 -7.15 7.35 13.53
C ARG A 415 -7.85 7.13 14.87
N LEU A 416 -7.43 7.80 15.95
CA LEU A 416 -7.88 7.61 17.32
C LEU A 416 -8.80 8.74 17.79
N LYS A 417 -9.50 8.50 18.90
CA LYS A 417 -10.29 9.51 19.61
C LYS A 417 -9.39 10.56 20.26
N LYS A 418 -9.93 11.75 20.51
CA LYS A 418 -9.20 12.86 21.16
C LYS A 418 -8.69 12.48 22.57
N GLU A 419 -9.47 11.70 23.33
CA GLU A 419 -9.12 11.22 24.66
C GLU A 419 -7.89 10.31 24.63
N SER A 420 -7.79 9.42 23.62
CA SER A 420 -6.63 8.54 23.41
C SER A 420 -5.39 9.35 23.01
N LEU A 421 -5.56 10.36 22.16
CA LEU A 421 -4.49 11.24 21.71
C LEU A 421 -4.03 12.23 22.79
N SER A 422 -4.81 12.43 23.85
CA SER A 422 -4.44 13.29 24.97
C SER A 422 -3.53 12.60 26.00
N VAL A 423 -3.26 11.30 25.86
CA VAL A 423 -2.34 10.56 26.70
C VAL A 423 -0.93 10.63 26.12
N LYS A 424 0.06 10.95 26.96
CA LYS A 424 1.47 11.10 26.55
C LYS A 424 2.38 10.16 27.33
N VAL A 425 3.43 9.70 26.67
CA VAL A 425 4.60 9.07 27.27
C VAL A 425 5.79 9.97 26.96
N GLY A 426 6.45 10.50 28.01
CA GLY A 426 7.35 11.63 27.83
C GLY A 426 6.56 12.86 27.36
N ASP A 427 6.96 13.44 26.24
CA ASP A 427 6.30 14.62 25.63
C ASP A 427 5.37 14.27 24.45
N LYS A 428 5.29 13.00 24.03
CA LYS A 428 4.61 12.55 22.82
C LYS A 428 3.36 11.72 23.06
N ASN A 429 2.32 12.00 22.28
CA ASN A 429 1.18 11.08 22.17
C ASN A 429 1.50 9.91 21.23
N ILE A 430 0.62 8.90 21.21
CA ILE A 430 0.85 7.66 20.44
C ILE A 430 0.95 7.91 18.92
N ASN A 431 0.21 8.88 18.38
CA ASN A 431 0.27 9.21 16.95
C ASN A 431 1.58 9.94 16.63
N GLU A 432 1.95 10.94 17.41
CA GLU A 432 3.22 11.65 17.25
C GLU A 432 4.42 10.71 17.31
N LEU A 433 4.38 9.70 18.19
CA LEU A 433 5.41 8.68 18.26
C LEU A 433 5.43 7.81 17.02
N THR A 434 4.28 7.30 16.57
CA THR A 434 4.22 6.39 15.42
C THR A 434 4.44 7.08 14.07
N ASP A 435 4.31 8.41 13.99
CA ASP A 435 4.63 9.22 12.80
C ASP A 435 6.12 9.55 12.68
N MET A 436 6.92 9.27 13.73
CA MET A 436 8.38 9.38 13.64
C MET A 436 8.95 8.22 12.83
N SER A 437 10.13 8.42 12.23
CA SER A 437 10.91 7.34 11.62
C SER A 437 11.41 6.36 12.68
N ILE A 438 11.64 5.10 12.27
CA ILE A 438 11.98 4.00 13.18
C ILE A 438 13.24 4.29 14.00
N ASP A 439 14.25 4.90 13.41
CA ASP A 439 15.46 5.37 14.09
C ASP A 439 15.13 6.37 15.21
N LYS A 440 14.35 7.40 14.89
CA LYS A 440 13.94 8.43 15.87
C LYS A 440 13.05 7.88 16.97
N ILE A 441 12.17 6.91 16.68
CA ILE A 441 11.38 6.22 17.71
C ILE A 441 12.30 5.52 18.70
N LYS A 442 13.30 4.80 18.21
CA LYS A 442 14.25 4.07 19.05
C LYS A 442 15.06 5.02 19.94
N ASP A 443 15.57 6.12 19.37
CA ASP A 443 16.30 7.15 20.12
C ASP A 443 15.42 7.80 21.18
N PHE A 444 14.16 8.14 20.84
CA PHE A 444 13.20 8.66 21.78
C PHE A 444 12.93 7.70 22.95
N LEU A 445 12.65 6.42 22.68
CA LEU A 445 12.38 5.42 23.72
C LEU A 445 13.59 5.21 24.64
N ASN A 446 14.80 5.28 24.12
CA ASN A 446 16.04 5.18 24.91
C ASN A 446 16.34 6.42 25.73
N SER A 447 15.85 7.60 25.31
CA SER A 447 16.03 8.88 26.02
C SER A 447 15.00 9.11 27.12
N LEU A 448 13.97 8.26 27.27
CA LEU A 448 12.91 8.43 28.26
C LEU A 448 13.45 8.47 29.69
N GLN A 449 13.17 9.55 30.37
CA GLN A 449 13.46 9.69 31.81
C GLN A 449 12.22 9.22 32.61
N LEU A 450 12.30 8.01 33.13
CA LEU A 450 11.21 7.40 33.89
C LEU A 450 11.58 7.38 35.37
N ASN A 451 10.59 7.59 36.24
CA ASN A 451 10.75 7.37 37.66
C ASN A 451 10.93 5.86 37.96
N ASN A 452 11.39 5.50 39.16
CA ASN A 452 11.71 4.11 39.51
C ASN A 452 10.52 3.14 39.32
N LYS A 453 9.30 3.58 39.64
CA LYS A 453 8.08 2.76 39.45
C LYS A 453 7.80 2.52 37.98
N ASP A 454 7.76 3.58 37.18
CA ASP A 454 7.46 3.47 35.74
C ASP A 454 8.56 2.73 34.99
N LYS A 455 9.83 2.86 35.42
CA LYS A 455 10.95 2.09 34.89
C LYS A 455 10.77 0.59 35.10
N MET A 456 10.37 0.15 36.32
CA MET A 456 10.10 -1.27 36.56
C MET A 456 8.95 -1.81 35.72
N ILE A 457 7.90 -1.03 35.50
CA ILE A 457 6.75 -1.43 34.70
C ILE A 457 7.12 -1.50 33.21
N ALA A 458 7.89 -0.53 32.72
CA ALA A 458 8.17 -0.38 31.29
C ALA A 458 9.38 -1.21 30.80
N ASP A 459 10.27 -1.66 31.70
CA ASP A 459 11.57 -2.27 31.32
C ASP A 459 11.42 -3.42 30.32
N GLN A 460 10.51 -4.35 30.59
CA GLN A 460 10.29 -5.49 29.71
C GLN A 460 9.63 -5.09 28.38
N ILE A 461 8.71 -4.11 28.40
CA ILE A 461 8.06 -3.60 27.20
C ILE A 461 9.08 -2.86 26.32
N LEU A 462 9.93 -2.03 26.93
CA LEU A 462 10.97 -1.28 26.21
C LEU A 462 12.05 -2.21 25.63
N LYS A 463 12.42 -3.29 26.31
CA LYS A 463 13.33 -4.31 25.77
C LYS A 463 12.78 -4.95 24.50
N GLU A 464 11.51 -5.38 24.51
CA GLU A 464 10.87 -5.98 23.33
C GLU A 464 10.70 -4.96 22.20
N LEU A 465 10.30 -3.72 22.50
CA LEU A 465 10.21 -2.65 21.54
C LEU A 465 11.57 -2.38 20.87
N ASN A 466 12.63 -2.19 21.67
CA ASN A 466 13.97 -1.93 21.16
C ASN A 466 14.49 -3.08 20.29
N LYS A 467 14.22 -4.33 20.68
CA LYS A 467 14.59 -5.51 19.90
C LYS A 467 13.90 -5.52 18.52
N ARG A 468 12.58 -5.31 18.48
CA ARG A 468 11.81 -5.30 17.24
C ARG A 468 12.15 -4.11 16.33
N LEU A 469 12.35 -2.92 16.90
CA LEU A 469 12.81 -1.75 16.16
C LEU A 469 14.22 -1.99 15.57
N GLN A 470 15.12 -2.64 16.33
CA GLN A 470 16.46 -2.98 15.84
C GLN A 470 16.41 -3.90 14.63
N PHE A 471 15.51 -4.89 14.60
CA PHE A 471 15.37 -5.76 13.42
C PHE A 471 14.94 -4.99 12.16
N LEU A 472 14.08 -3.97 12.31
CA LEU A 472 13.71 -3.11 11.19
C LEU A 472 14.88 -2.25 10.71
N LEU A 473 15.72 -1.77 11.61
CA LEU A 473 16.95 -1.05 11.28
C LEU A 473 17.97 -1.96 10.59
N ASP A 474 18.11 -3.21 11.07
CA ASP A 474 19.04 -4.20 10.51
C ASP A 474 18.72 -4.56 9.05
N VAL A 475 17.45 -4.43 8.63
CA VAL A 475 17.02 -4.65 7.23
C VAL A 475 16.93 -3.36 6.39
N GLY A 476 17.44 -2.23 6.89
CA GLY A 476 17.51 -0.96 6.15
C GLY A 476 16.16 -0.24 5.99
N LEU A 477 15.29 -0.31 7.00
CA LEU A 477 13.97 0.33 7.01
C LEU A 477 13.88 1.51 8.00
N GLU A 478 15.02 2.13 8.34
CA GLU A 478 15.12 3.24 9.29
C GLU A 478 14.22 4.43 8.95
N TYR A 479 14.00 4.69 7.68
CA TYR A 479 13.22 5.83 7.17
C TYR A 479 11.71 5.65 7.25
N LEU A 480 11.21 4.42 7.46
CA LEU A 480 9.77 4.16 7.57
C LEU A 480 9.18 4.70 8.87
N THR A 481 7.89 5.02 8.84
CA THR A 481 7.10 5.35 10.03
C THR A 481 6.18 4.18 10.38
N LEU A 482 5.89 3.97 11.67
CA LEU A 482 4.99 2.91 12.10
C LEU A 482 3.53 3.15 11.71
N SER A 483 3.14 4.42 11.52
CA SER A 483 1.80 4.84 11.07
C SER A 483 1.55 4.58 9.57
N ARG A 484 2.62 4.39 8.76
CA ARG A 484 2.52 4.19 7.31
C ARG A 484 1.64 2.98 6.98
N SER A 485 0.70 3.19 6.05
CA SER A 485 -0.20 2.12 5.59
C SER A 485 0.58 0.98 4.92
N ALA A 486 0.26 -0.27 5.27
CA ALA A 486 0.87 -1.44 4.65
C ALA A 486 0.59 -1.53 3.13
N GLY A 487 -0.54 -0.98 2.67
CA GLY A 487 -0.88 -0.93 1.25
C GLY A 487 -0.05 0.04 0.41
N SER A 488 0.67 0.98 1.06
CA SER A 488 1.55 1.94 0.39
C SER A 488 3.01 1.48 0.30
N LEU A 489 3.33 0.31 0.85
CA LEU A 489 4.67 -0.25 0.82
C LEU A 489 5.01 -0.82 -0.56
N SER A 490 6.25 -0.66 -0.99
CA SER A 490 6.78 -1.41 -2.12
C SER A 490 6.87 -2.91 -1.79
N GLY A 491 6.96 -3.77 -2.81
CA GLY A 491 7.12 -5.21 -2.62
C GLY A 491 8.33 -5.54 -1.75
N GLY A 492 9.49 -4.91 -2.01
CA GLY A 492 10.70 -5.10 -1.23
C GLY A 492 10.60 -4.58 0.21
N GLU A 493 9.94 -3.43 0.46
CA GLU A 493 9.69 -2.94 1.83
C GLU A 493 8.83 -3.93 2.63
N ALA A 494 7.74 -4.44 2.03
CA ALA A 494 6.86 -5.40 2.68
C ALA A 494 7.58 -6.74 2.98
N GLN A 495 8.40 -7.21 2.08
CA GLN A 495 9.21 -8.43 2.25
C GLN A 495 10.22 -8.27 3.38
N ARG A 496 10.95 -7.14 3.45
CA ARG A 496 11.91 -6.85 4.53
C ARG A 496 11.24 -6.72 5.90
N ILE A 497 10.04 -6.15 5.96
CA ILE A 497 9.24 -6.13 7.21
C ILE A 497 8.94 -7.57 7.67
N ARG A 498 8.55 -8.46 6.76
CA ARG A 498 8.32 -9.87 7.10
C ARG A 498 9.60 -10.54 7.56
N LEU A 499 10.72 -10.32 6.86
CA LEU A 499 12.02 -10.86 7.24
C LEU A 499 12.40 -10.40 8.66
N ALA A 500 12.28 -9.10 8.96
CA ALA A 500 12.55 -8.55 10.30
C ALA A 500 11.66 -9.20 11.38
N THR A 501 10.38 -9.42 11.08
CA THR A 501 9.43 -10.07 12.00
C THR A 501 9.82 -11.53 12.26
N GLN A 502 10.24 -12.28 11.22
CA GLN A 502 10.67 -13.68 11.37
C GLN A 502 11.96 -13.81 12.18
N ILE A 503 12.95 -12.94 11.95
CA ILE A 503 14.16 -12.90 12.78
C ILE A 503 13.80 -12.62 14.24
N GLY A 504 12.84 -11.72 14.45
CA GLY A 504 12.32 -11.39 15.77
C GLY A 504 11.71 -12.57 16.52
N SER A 505 11.18 -13.57 15.81
CA SER A 505 10.61 -14.77 16.40
C SER A 505 11.65 -15.68 17.08
N GLY A 506 12.94 -15.57 16.69
CA GLY A 506 14.03 -16.36 17.24
C GLY A 506 13.93 -17.86 16.96
N LEU A 507 13.21 -18.26 15.91
CA LEU A 507 13.07 -19.66 15.51
C LEU A 507 14.41 -20.22 15.04
N THR A 508 14.69 -21.46 15.40
CA THR A 508 15.91 -22.21 15.06
C THR A 508 15.55 -23.53 14.40
N GLY A 509 16.45 -24.05 13.53
CA GLY A 509 16.24 -25.31 12.82
C GLY A 509 15.19 -25.23 11.70
N VAL A 510 14.86 -24.05 11.22
CA VAL A 510 13.86 -23.78 10.17
C VAL A 510 14.55 -23.63 8.81
N LEU A 511 13.85 -23.97 7.74
CA LEU A 511 14.22 -23.66 6.38
C LEU A 511 13.50 -22.36 5.96
N TYR A 512 14.24 -21.25 5.84
CA TYR A 512 13.72 -20.01 5.28
C TYR A 512 13.94 -20.00 3.78
N ILE A 513 12.89 -19.69 3.02
CA ILE A 513 12.93 -19.58 1.54
C ILE A 513 12.51 -18.16 1.17
N LEU A 514 13.44 -17.41 0.56
CA LEU A 514 13.25 -16.01 0.19
C LEU A 514 13.26 -15.85 -1.34
N ASP A 515 12.35 -15.02 -1.85
CA ASP A 515 12.27 -14.69 -3.27
C ASP A 515 12.83 -13.29 -3.49
N GLU A 516 14.02 -13.21 -4.09
CA GLU A 516 14.69 -11.98 -4.51
C GLU A 516 14.66 -10.86 -3.44
N PRO A 517 15.20 -11.10 -2.22
CA PRO A 517 15.09 -10.13 -1.12
C PRO A 517 15.88 -8.83 -1.34
N SER A 518 16.83 -8.78 -2.31
CA SER A 518 17.61 -7.58 -2.68
C SER A 518 16.83 -6.58 -3.54
N ILE A 519 15.59 -6.91 -3.96
CA ILE A 519 14.79 -6.07 -4.85
C ILE A 519 14.59 -4.65 -4.32
N GLY A 520 14.81 -3.66 -5.19
CA GLY A 520 14.61 -2.24 -4.89
C GLY A 520 15.57 -1.69 -3.84
N LEU A 521 16.66 -2.42 -3.54
CA LEU A 521 17.70 -1.97 -2.63
C LEU A 521 18.81 -1.25 -3.36
N HIS A 522 19.21 -0.13 -2.77
CA HIS A 522 20.50 0.45 -3.08
C HIS A 522 21.60 -0.46 -2.52
N GLN A 523 22.78 -0.48 -3.16
CA GLN A 523 23.91 -1.34 -2.77
C GLN A 523 24.28 -1.21 -1.29
N ARG A 524 24.26 0.01 -0.74
CA ARG A 524 24.46 0.28 0.69
C ARG A 524 23.47 -0.50 1.60
N ASP A 525 22.20 -0.57 1.18
CA ASP A 525 21.17 -1.21 1.97
C ASP A 525 21.23 -2.74 1.80
N ASN A 526 21.75 -3.23 0.66
CA ASN A 526 21.99 -4.65 0.40
C ASN A 526 23.01 -5.25 1.37
N GLU A 527 24.05 -4.53 1.75
CA GLU A 527 25.03 -4.98 2.77
C GLU A 527 24.35 -5.28 4.12
N LYS A 528 23.40 -4.42 4.54
CA LYS A 528 22.61 -4.64 5.77
C LYS A 528 21.75 -5.90 5.68
N LEU A 529 21.12 -6.12 4.51
CA LEU A 529 20.33 -7.32 4.25
C LEU A 529 21.22 -8.58 4.35
N LEU A 530 22.37 -8.60 3.70
CA LEU A 530 23.31 -9.72 3.73
C LEU A 530 23.79 -10.04 5.14
N ALA A 531 24.13 -9.03 5.94
CA ALA A 531 24.47 -9.20 7.34
C ALA A 531 23.32 -9.85 8.13
N THR A 532 22.09 -9.48 7.81
CA THR A 532 20.86 -10.01 8.43
C THR A 532 20.61 -11.48 8.05
N LEU A 533 20.78 -11.84 6.76
CA LEU A 533 20.66 -13.22 6.30
C LEU A 533 21.72 -14.14 6.93
N ARG A 534 22.97 -13.63 7.08
CA ARG A 534 24.03 -14.35 7.81
C ARG A 534 23.67 -14.57 9.30
N LYS A 535 23.15 -13.54 9.98
CA LYS A 535 22.64 -13.70 11.36
C LYS A 535 21.57 -14.79 11.46
N LEU A 536 20.62 -14.80 10.50
CA LEU A 536 19.55 -15.80 10.47
C LEU A 536 20.11 -17.22 10.28
N ARG A 537 21.10 -17.41 9.41
CA ARG A 537 21.86 -18.66 9.24
C ARG A 537 22.58 -19.06 10.54
N ASP A 538 23.29 -18.13 11.16
CA ASP A 538 24.14 -18.36 12.33
C ASP A 538 23.31 -18.73 13.59
N LEU A 539 22.01 -18.42 13.60
CA LEU A 539 21.04 -18.94 14.59
C LEU A 539 20.73 -20.44 14.40
N GLY A 540 21.33 -21.12 13.43
CA GLY A 540 21.11 -22.55 13.17
C GLY A 540 19.96 -22.82 12.19
N ASN A 541 19.67 -21.88 11.30
CA ASN A 541 18.66 -22.03 10.24
C ASN A 541 19.31 -22.29 8.89
N THR A 542 18.59 -22.96 8.01
CA THR A 542 18.93 -23.04 6.60
C THR A 542 18.25 -21.88 5.87
N VAL A 543 19.02 -21.08 5.16
CA VAL A 543 18.50 -19.92 4.40
C VAL A 543 18.69 -20.17 2.92
N LEU A 544 17.59 -20.36 2.19
CA LEU A 544 17.56 -20.58 0.77
C LEU A 544 17.04 -19.30 0.09
N VAL A 545 17.81 -18.75 -0.81
CA VAL A 545 17.49 -17.48 -1.47
C VAL A 545 17.46 -17.67 -2.98
N VAL A 546 16.37 -17.33 -3.65
CA VAL A 546 16.33 -17.19 -5.11
C VAL A 546 16.83 -15.80 -5.42
N GLU A 547 17.98 -15.66 -6.11
CA GLU A 547 18.62 -14.37 -6.30
C GLU A 547 19.41 -14.26 -7.61
N HIS A 548 19.58 -13.00 -8.02
CA HIS A 548 20.36 -12.59 -9.21
C HIS A 548 21.44 -11.56 -8.91
N ASP A 549 21.49 -11.08 -7.66
CA ASP A 549 22.43 -10.08 -7.19
C ASP A 549 23.82 -10.70 -6.98
N GLU A 550 24.85 -10.02 -7.48
CA GLU A 550 26.23 -10.49 -7.45
C GLU A 550 26.76 -10.61 -6.02
N ASP A 551 26.53 -9.59 -5.17
CA ASP A 551 27.01 -9.57 -3.79
C ASP A 551 26.38 -10.68 -2.95
N THR A 552 25.10 -10.97 -3.20
CA THR A 552 24.39 -12.08 -2.55
C THR A 552 24.98 -13.42 -2.95
N MET A 553 25.36 -13.60 -4.21
CA MET A 553 26.06 -14.81 -4.67
C MET A 553 27.43 -14.98 -4.03
N TYR A 554 28.24 -13.90 -3.91
CA TYR A 554 29.52 -13.96 -3.19
C TYR A 554 29.36 -14.18 -1.68
N ALA A 555 28.25 -13.73 -1.11
CA ALA A 555 27.96 -13.93 0.31
C ALA A 555 27.48 -15.34 0.66
N ALA A 556 27.04 -16.12 -0.35
CA ALA A 556 26.49 -17.45 -0.17
C ALA A 556 27.57 -18.49 0.21
N ASP A 557 27.19 -19.45 1.07
CA ASP A 557 28.00 -20.65 1.35
C ASP A 557 27.99 -21.61 0.16
N GLN A 558 26.86 -21.62 -0.59
CA GLN A 558 26.69 -22.45 -1.78
C GLN A 558 25.74 -21.78 -2.78
N ILE A 559 26.02 -21.94 -4.07
CA ILE A 559 25.18 -21.51 -5.19
C ILE A 559 24.70 -22.74 -5.95
N ILE A 560 23.45 -22.71 -6.40
CA ILE A 560 22.85 -23.69 -7.28
C ILE A 560 22.40 -22.94 -8.54
N ASP A 561 23.06 -23.22 -9.67
CA ASP A 561 22.74 -22.59 -10.95
C ASP A 561 21.82 -23.49 -11.78
N ILE A 562 20.61 -23.00 -12.10
CA ILE A 562 19.58 -23.74 -12.84
C ILE A 562 19.48 -23.19 -14.28
N GLY A 563 19.60 -24.10 -15.24
CA GLY A 563 19.59 -23.73 -16.66
C GLY A 563 19.48 -24.94 -17.58
N PRO A 564 20.16 -24.91 -18.74
CA PRO A 564 20.98 -23.82 -19.30
C PRO A 564 20.17 -22.65 -19.89
N GLY A 565 18.88 -22.89 -20.21
CA GLY A 565 17.96 -21.93 -20.81
C GLY A 565 16.72 -21.68 -19.97
N ALA A 566 15.69 -21.12 -20.60
CA ALA A 566 14.39 -20.85 -19.98
C ALA A 566 13.32 -21.83 -20.49
N GLY A 567 12.22 -22.01 -19.76
CA GLY A 567 11.10 -22.87 -20.14
C GLY A 567 11.53 -24.32 -20.43
N VAL A 568 11.21 -24.83 -21.60
CA VAL A 568 11.55 -26.22 -22.02
C VAL A 568 13.05 -26.47 -22.13
N HIS A 569 13.86 -25.43 -22.28
CA HIS A 569 15.33 -25.52 -22.35
C HIS A 569 15.99 -25.40 -20.98
N GLY A 570 15.22 -25.11 -19.92
CA GLY A 570 15.66 -25.01 -18.51
C GLY A 570 15.49 -26.31 -17.73
N GLY A 571 15.41 -26.18 -16.42
CA GLY A 571 15.02 -27.26 -15.50
C GLY A 571 16.12 -28.25 -15.15
N LYS A 572 17.40 -27.91 -15.35
CA LYS A 572 18.54 -28.75 -14.96
C LYS A 572 19.47 -27.98 -14.03
N VAL A 573 20.09 -28.67 -13.10
CA VAL A 573 21.21 -28.10 -12.34
C VAL A 573 22.44 -28.13 -13.24
N ILE A 574 22.99 -26.96 -13.54
CA ILE A 574 24.16 -26.75 -14.39
C ILE A 574 25.44 -26.78 -13.55
N ALA A 575 25.39 -26.13 -12.40
CA ALA A 575 26.52 -26.04 -11.50
C ALA A 575 26.03 -25.93 -10.06
N GLN A 576 26.83 -26.46 -9.14
CA GLN A 576 26.62 -26.38 -7.72
C GLN A 576 27.96 -26.24 -7.00
N GLY A 577 28.11 -25.24 -6.15
CA GLY A 577 29.34 -24.97 -5.41
C GLY A 577 29.42 -23.53 -4.92
N THR A 578 30.61 -23.11 -4.55
CA THR A 578 30.92 -21.72 -4.20
C THR A 578 30.95 -20.80 -5.44
N ALA A 579 30.92 -19.48 -5.28
CA ALA A 579 31.02 -18.54 -6.40
C ALA A 579 32.26 -18.80 -7.27
N GLU A 580 33.38 -19.13 -6.64
CA GLU A 580 34.64 -19.42 -7.36
C GLU A 580 34.55 -20.72 -8.18
N GLU A 581 33.87 -21.72 -7.69
CA GLU A 581 33.65 -22.99 -8.41
C GLU A 581 32.70 -22.77 -9.60
N ILE A 582 31.64 -21.99 -9.43
CA ILE A 582 30.69 -21.66 -10.50
C ILE A 582 31.34 -20.90 -11.67
N LYS A 583 32.30 -20.00 -11.39
CA LYS A 583 33.09 -19.30 -12.42
C LYS A 583 33.85 -20.22 -13.35
N LEU A 584 34.20 -21.41 -12.89
CA LEU A 584 34.98 -22.39 -13.66
C LEU A 584 34.14 -23.25 -14.59
N VAL A 585 32.81 -23.29 -14.42
CA VAL A 585 31.88 -24.09 -15.24
C VAL A 585 31.52 -23.37 -16.53
N PRO A 586 32.00 -23.85 -17.72
CA PRO A 586 31.79 -23.14 -18.98
C PRO A 586 30.32 -23.02 -19.40
N GLU A 587 29.49 -24.02 -19.05
CA GLU A 587 28.08 -24.10 -19.38
C GLU A 587 27.23 -23.12 -18.50
N SER A 588 27.76 -22.67 -17.36
CA SER A 588 27.09 -21.74 -16.48
C SER A 588 27.14 -20.33 -17.06
N ILE A 589 25.98 -19.83 -17.48
CA ILE A 589 25.87 -18.43 -17.92
C ILE A 589 26.14 -17.48 -16.74
N THR A 590 25.66 -17.81 -15.55
CA THR A 590 25.97 -17.09 -14.31
C THR A 590 27.48 -17.03 -14.07
N GLY A 591 28.17 -18.15 -14.20
CA GLY A 591 29.63 -18.22 -14.05
C GLY A 591 30.40 -17.39 -15.08
N GLN A 592 29.89 -17.30 -16.32
CA GLN A 592 30.46 -16.43 -17.35
C GLN A 592 30.37 -14.94 -17.00
N TYR A 593 29.28 -14.48 -16.35
CA TYR A 593 29.14 -13.11 -15.86
C TYR A 593 30.01 -12.86 -14.62
N LEU A 594 29.97 -13.74 -13.63
CA LEU A 594 30.79 -13.63 -12.42
C LEU A 594 32.30 -13.65 -12.71
N SER A 595 32.74 -14.34 -13.76
CA SER A 595 34.14 -14.38 -14.17
C SER A 595 34.55 -13.22 -15.10
N GLY A 596 33.63 -12.32 -15.44
CA GLY A 596 33.87 -11.21 -16.37
C GLY A 596 34.00 -11.60 -17.85
N LYS A 597 33.82 -12.90 -18.22
CA LYS A 597 33.83 -13.34 -19.63
C LYS A 597 32.67 -12.73 -20.42
N LYS A 598 31.53 -12.49 -19.77
CA LYS A 598 30.42 -11.70 -20.30
C LYS A 598 30.19 -10.49 -19.40
N GLN A 599 29.93 -9.34 -20.01
CA GLN A 599 29.72 -8.09 -19.28
C GLN A 599 28.72 -7.21 -20.03
N ILE A 600 27.98 -6.37 -19.30
CA ILE A 600 27.22 -5.27 -19.86
C ILE A 600 28.21 -4.12 -20.07
N LEU A 601 28.51 -3.79 -21.31
CA LEU A 601 29.56 -2.83 -21.66
C LEU A 601 29.09 -1.40 -21.48
N VAL A 602 29.95 -0.56 -20.94
CA VAL A 602 29.79 0.91 -20.90
C VAL A 602 29.77 1.45 -22.33
N PRO A 603 28.83 2.30 -22.72
CA PRO A 603 28.86 2.93 -24.05
C PRO A 603 30.13 3.73 -24.28
N LYS A 604 30.80 3.51 -25.41
CA LYS A 604 32.05 4.23 -25.77
C LYS A 604 31.89 5.76 -25.85
N LYS A 605 30.68 6.21 -26.17
CA LYS A 605 30.31 7.65 -26.18
C LYS A 605 28.91 7.80 -25.60
N ARG A 606 28.76 8.76 -24.69
CA ARG A 606 27.44 9.15 -24.18
C ARG A 606 26.67 9.93 -25.25
N ARG A 607 25.37 9.66 -25.36
CA ARG A 607 24.50 10.42 -26.27
C ARG A 607 24.37 11.84 -25.75
N LYS A 608 24.47 12.81 -26.67
CA LYS A 608 24.19 14.21 -26.34
C LYS A 608 22.67 14.44 -26.38
N SER A 609 22.19 15.30 -25.47
CA SER A 609 20.79 15.76 -25.53
C SER A 609 20.51 16.44 -26.87
N ASN A 610 19.29 16.31 -27.35
CA ASN A 610 18.78 17.03 -28.53
C ASN A 610 18.56 18.54 -28.26
N GLY A 611 19.04 19.09 -27.13
CA GLY A 611 18.87 20.47 -26.70
C GLY A 611 17.54 20.79 -26.03
N LYS A 612 16.58 19.84 -26.04
CA LYS A 612 15.27 19.95 -25.38
C LYS A 612 15.31 19.30 -24.00
N ALA A 613 14.50 19.80 -23.08
CA ALA A 613 14.39 19.23 -21.75
C ALA A 613 12.98 19.44 -21.15
N ILE A 614 12.64 18.62 -20.19
CA ILE A 614 11.54 18.85 -19.24
C ILE A 614 12.15 19.29 -17.92
N GLU A 615 11.62 20.37 -17.32
CA GLU A 615 12.12 20.90 -16.05
C GLU A 615 11.00 20.87 -15.01
N VAL A 616 11.22 20.16 -13.90
CA VAL A 616 10.38 20.20 -12.69
C VAL A 616 10.98 21.26 -11.77
N LYS A 617 10.19 22.26 -11.39
CA LYS A 617 10.61 23.35 -10.49
C LYS A 617 9.83 23.33 -9.19
N GLY A 618 10.56 23.44 -8.09
CA GLY A 618 10.00 23.56 -6.76
C GLY A 618 9.19 22.34 -6.33
N ALA A 619 9.70 21.13 -6.53
CA ALA A 619 9.10 19.89 -6.08
C ALA A 619 9.13 19.77 -4.56
N THR A 620 7.93 19.62 -3.92
CA THR A 620 7.75 19.63 -2.45
C THR A 620 6.84 18.49 -1.97
N GLU A 621 6.48 17.55 -2.83
CA GLU A 621 5.64 16.42 -2.43
C GLU A 621 6.40 15.46 -1.52
N HIS A 622 5.74 14.92 -0.52
CA HIS A 622 6.27 14.02 0.51
C HIS A 622 7.57 14.56 1.14
N ASN A 623 8.70 13.88 0.94
CA ASN A 623 9.98 14.26 1.53
C ASN A 623 10.83 15.21 0.68
N LEU A 624 10.40 15.56 -0.54
CA LEU A 624 11.18 16.43 -1.44
C LEU A 624 11.36 17.84 -0.90
N LYS A 625 12.58 18.36 -0.96
CA LYS A 625 13.02 19.62 -0.33
C LYS A 625 13.07 20.81 -1.31
N ASN A 626 11.95 21.09 -2.00
CA ASN A 626 11.83 22.20 -2.96
C ASN A 626 12.90 22.13 -4.07
N ILE A 627 13.12 20.93 -4.62
CA ILE A 627 14.15 20.69 -5.61
C ILE A 627 13.74 21.13 -7.01
N ASN A 628 14.75 21.49 -7.83
CA ASN A 628 14.62 21.75 -9.24
C ASN A 628 15.41 20.70 -10.00
N VAL A 629 14.80 20.03 -10.97
CA VAL A 629 15.41 18.91 -11.70
C VAL A 629 15.14 19.08 -13.19
N LYS A 630 16.16 18.81 -14.02
CA LYS A 630 16.10 18.87 -15.47
C LYS A 630 16.22 17.48 -16.07
N PHE A 631 15.33 17.11 -16.95
CA PHE A 631 15.32 15.86 -17.70
C PHE A 631 15.64 16.14 -19.17
N PRO A 632 16.89 15.93 -19.61
CA PRO A 632 17.29 16.13 -21.00
C PRO A 632 16.63 15.08 -21.91
N LEU A 633 16.05 15.51 -23.05
CA LEU A 633 15.35 14.61 -23.95
C LEU A 633 16.25 13.93 -24.99
N GLY A 634 15.82 12.80 -25.52
CA GLY A 634 16.55 11.99 -26.49
C GLY A 634 17.74 11.23 -25.90
N GLN A 635 17.70 10.96 -24.59
CA GLN A 635 18.76 10.28 -23.84
C GLN A 635 18.23 9.14 -22.98
N PHE A 636 19.16 8.34 -22.48
CA PHE A 636 18.94 7.35 -21.43
C PHE A 636 19.21 8.00 -20.07
N ILE A 637 18.16 8.24 -19.29
CA ILE A 637 18.23 8.93 -17.99
C ILE A 637 17.98 7.92 -16.87
N CYS A 638 18.87 7.87 -15.87
CA CYS A 638 18.66 7.12 -14.64
C CYS A 638 18.39 8.06 -13.47
N VAL A 639 17.35 7.78 -12.70
CA VAL A 639 17.09 8.41 -11.39
C VAL A 639 17.54 7.42 -10.31
N THR A 640 18.53 7.82 -9.53
CA THR A 640 19.25 6.99 -8.57
C THR A 640 19.16 7.56 -7.15
N GLY A 641 19.70 6.84 -6.18
CA GLY A 641 19.77 7.23 -4.77
C GLY A 641 19.30 6.13 -3.83
N VAL A 642 19.54 6.30 -2.54
CA VAL A 642 19.18 5.32 -1.52
C VAL A 642 17.68 5.07 -1.43
N SER A 643 17.27 3.98 -0.76
CA SER A 643 15.86 3.67 -0.53
C SER A 643 15.19 4.79 0.26
N GLY A 644 13.98 5.22 -0.14
CA GLY A 644 13.26 6.33 0.50
C GLY A 644 13.79 7.74 0.21
N SER A 645 14.74 7.94 -0.72
CA SER A 645 15.28 9.27 -1.07
C SER A 645 14.32 10.19 -1.86
N GLY A 646 13.17 9.67 -2.33
CA GLY A 646 12.15 10.45 -3.04
C GLY A 646 12.10 10.24 -4.55
N LYS A 647 12.79 9.22 -5.11
CA LYS A 647 12.84 8.90 -6.55
C LYS A 647 11.43 8.73 -7.16
N SER A 648 10.65 7.82 -6.62
CA SER A 648 9.29 7.55 -7.12
C SER A 648 8.36 8.74 -6.91
N THR A 649 8.56 9.55 -5.85
CA THR A 649 7.83 10.81 -5.65
C THR A 649 8.12 11.81 -6.76
N LEU A 650 9.39 12.00 -7.15
CA LEU A 650 9.78 12.90 -8.22
C LEU A 650 9.26 12.43 -9.58
N VAL A 651 9.47 11.14 -9.89
CA VAL A 651 9.20 10.58 -11.23
C VAL A 651 7.72 10.22 -11.39
N ASN A 652 7.15 9.40 -10.49
CA ASN A 652 5.81 8.87 -10.66
C ASN A 652 4.75 9.87 -10.19
N GLU A 653 4.89 10.48 -8.98
CA GLU A 653 3.86 11.36 -8.44
C GLU A 653 3.86 12.75 -9.08
N ILE A 654 5.03 13.34 -9.35
CA ILE A 654 5.11 14.70 -9.90
C ILE A 654 5.22 14.67 -11.43
N LEU A 655 6.32 14.12 -11.97
CA LEU A 655 6.62 14.21 -13.40
C LEU A 655 5.57 13.46 -14.23
N TYR A 656 5.40 12.17 -13.98
CA TYR A 656 4.49 11.32 -14.76
C TYR A 656 3.04 11.80 -14.66
N LYS A 657 2.50 12.00 -13.45
CA LYS A 657 1.10 12.41 -13.28
C LYS A 657 0.82 13.79 -13.88
N THR A 658 1.78 14.73 -13.79
CA THR A 658 1.61 16.05 -14.44
C THR A 658 1.52 15.93 -15.95
N ILE A 659 2.46 15.20 -16.55
CA ILE A 659 2.51 15.03 -18.01
C ILE A 659 1.31 14.20 -18.50
N ALA A 660 0.97 13.12 -17.80
CA ALA A 660 -0.17 12.27 -18.15
C ALA A 660 -1.50 13.04 -18.07
N ARG A 661 -1.66 13.94 -17.11
CA ARG A 661 -2.83 14.83 -17.04
C ARG A 661 -2.86 15.78 -18.23
N ASP A 662 -1.76 16.44 -18.53
CA ASP A 662 -1.71 17.53 -19.50
C ASP A 662 -1.70 17.02 -20.96
N LEU A 663 -1.05 15.88 -21.25
CA LEU A 663 -0.94 15.31 -22.60
C LEU A 663 -1.89 14.12 -22.84
N ASN A 664 -2.03 13.21 -21.89
CA ASN A 664 -2.82 11.98 -22.07
C ASN A 664 -4.26 12.13 -21.54
N GLY A 665 -4.61 13.25 -20.89
CA GLY A 665 -5.94 13.47 -20.31
C GLY A 665 -6.23 12.59 -19.09
N SER A 666 -5.20 12.14 -18.35
CA SER A 666 -5.36 11.38 -17.10
C SER A 666 -6.08 12.23 -16.04
N ASN A 667 -6.92 11.56 -15.25
CA ASN A 667 -7.61 12.20 -14.12
C ASN A 667 -6.83 12.11 -12.80
N GLU A 668 -5.60 11.58 -12.81
CA GLU A 668 -4.80 11.46 -11.59
C GLU A 668 -4.28 12.82 -11.11
N LYS A 669 -4.31 13.04 -9.80
CA LYS A 669 -3.82 14.26 -9.18
C LYS A 669 -2.29 14.25 -9.09
N PRO A 670 -1.59 15.22 -9.70
CA PRO A 670 -0.14 15.34 -9.57
C PRO A 670 0.29 15.75 -8.17
N GLY A 671 1.50 15.33 -7.78
CA GLY A 671 2.15 15.78 -6.56
C GLY A 671 2.52 17.27 -6.61
N LYS A 672 2.78 17.84 -5.45
CA LYS A 672 3.03 19.28 -5.26
C LYS A 672 4.36 19.72 -5.86
N CYS A 673 4.29 20.64 -6.83
CA CYS A 673 5.43 21.35 -7.39
C CYS A 673 5.00 22.76 -7.82
N LYS A 674 5.96 23.66 -8.01
CA LYS A 674 5.63 25.01 -8.50
C LYS A 674 5.23 24.99 -9.97
N GLN A 675 5.98 24.27 -10.81
CA GLN A 675 5.74 24.20 -12.25
C GLN A 675 6.52 23.06 -12.90
N VAL A 676 5.94 22.46 -13.95
CA VAL A 676 6.65 21.61 -14.92
C VAL A 676 6.71 22.34 -16.25
N LYS A 677 7.91 22.51 -16.81
CA LYS A 677 8.16 23.21 -18.08
C LYS A 677 8.62 22.24 -19.16
N GLY A 678 8.45 22.64 -20.43
CA GLY A 678 8.97 21.90 -21.58
C GLY A 678 8.05 20.77 -22.06
N LEU A 679 6.79 20.73 -21.63
CA LEU A 679 5.82 19.68 -22.03
C LEU A 679 5.56 19.65 -23.54
N HIS A 680 5.69 20.78 -24.23
CA HIS A 680 5.57 20.90 -25.68
C HIS A 680 6.69 20.19 -26.48
N ASN A 681 7.71 19.70 -25.80
CA ASN A 681 8.81 18.97 -26.42
C ASN A 681 8.56 17.48 -26.61
N ILE A 682 7.47 16.96 -26.05
CA ILE A 682 7.03 15.56 -26.15
C ILE A 682 5.55 15.51 -26.49
N ASP A 683 5.13 14.47 -27.18
CA ASP A 683 3.73 14.27 -27.58
C ASP A 683 3.01 13.32 -26.64
N LYS A 684 3.75 12.42 -25.96
CA LYS A 684 3.16 11.38 -25.12
C LYS A 684 4.10 10.97 -23.98
N ILE A 685 3.52 10.53 -22.87
CA ILE A 685 4.22 9.83 -21.79
C ILE A 685 3.63 8.44 -21.61
N VAL A 686 4.50 7.45 -21.38
CA VAL A 686 4.13 6.06 -21.14
C VAL A 686 4.84 5.57 -19.89
N ASN A 687 4.07 5.10 -18.91
CA ASN A 687 4.62 4.43 -17.74
C ASN A 687 4.59 2.90 -17.96
N ILE A 688 5.73 2.27 -17.83
CA ILE A 688 5.92 0.84 -17.93
C ILE A 688 6.32 0.31 -16.54
N ASP A 689 5.32 0.04 -15.74
CA ASP A 689 5.44 -0.47 -14.38
C ASP A 689 5.26 -1.99 -14.29
N GLN A 690 5.46 -2.56 -13.11
CA GLN A 690 5.33 -4.00 -12.83
C GLN A 690 3.88 -4.46 -12.63
N SER A 691 2.89 -3.58 -12.78
CA SER A 691 1.49 -3.97 -12.64
C SER A 691 1.08 -5.00 -13.71
N PRO A 692 0.15 -5.91 -13.40
CA PRO A 692 -0.34 -6.90 -14.35
C PRO A 692 -0.87 -6.26 -15.65
N ILE A 693 -0.69 -6.94 -16.78
CA ILE A 693 -1.20 -6.49 -18.12
C ILE A 693 -2.73 -6.53 -18.22
N GLY A 694 -3.41 -6.98 -17.18
CA GLY A 694 -4.87 -6.98 -17.07
C GLY A 694 -5.32 -7.65 -15.78
N ARG A 695 -6.55 -7.38 -15.37
CA ARG A 695 -7.12 -7.82 -14.07
C ARG A 695 -7.86 -9.16 -14.15
N THR A 696 -8.04 -9.72 -15.32
CA THR A 696 -8.83 -10.95 -15.53
C THR A 696 -7.97 -12.07 -16.12
N PRO A 697 -8.32 -13.34 -15.92
CA PRO A 697 -7.64 -14.48 -16.54
C PRO A 697 -7.67 -14.46 -18.10
N ARG A 698 -8.52 -13.62 -18.71
CA ARG A 698 -8.61 -13.45 -20.17
C ARG A 698 -7.50 -12.58 -20.73
N SER A 699 -6.92 -11.70 -19.91
CA SER A 699 -5.77 -10.89 -20.32
C SER A 699 -4.53 -11.77 -20.41
N ASN A 700 -3.85 -11.75 -21.55
CA ASN A 700 -2.66 -12.53 -21.83
C ASN A 700 -1.72 -11.78 -22.79
N PRO A 701 -0.46 -12.22 -22.99
CA PRO A 701 0.49 -11.57 -23.89
C PRO A 701 -0.03 -11.37 -25.32
N ALA A 702 -0.74 -12.37 -25.88
CA ALA A 702 -1.28 -12.27 -27.24
C ALA A 702 -2.37 -11.20 -27.37
N THR A 703 -3.25 -11.06 -26.37
CA THR A 703 -4.30 -10.02 -26.39
C THR A 703 -3.73 -8.65 -26.16
N TYR A 704 -2.77 -8.49 -25.24
CA TYR A 704 -2.17 -7.21 -24.91
C TYR A 704 -1.37 -6.62 -26.07
N THR A 705 -0.58 -7.44 -26.76
CA THR A 705 0.21 -7.01 -27.92
C THR A 705 -0.63 -6.84 -29.19
N GLY A 706 -1.90 -7.27 -29.18
CA GLY A 706 -2.80 -7.22 -30.33
C GLY A 706 -2.52 -8.28 -31.41
N VAL A 707 -1.59 -9.21 -31.16
CA VAL A 707 -1.30 -10.31 -32.12
C VAL A 707 -2.47 -11.30 -32.20
N PHE A 708 -3.25 -11.43 -31.11
CA PHE A 708 -4.40 -12.33 -31.08
C PHE A 708 -5.49 -11.96 -32.09
N ASP A 709 -5.68 -10.67 -32.35
CA ASP A 709 -6.63 -10.22 -33.38
C ASP A 709 -6.27 -10.69 -34.78
N MET A 710 -4.96 -10.68 -35.10
CA MET A 710 -4.45 -11.20 -36.39
C MET A 710 -4.54 -12.72 -36.46
N ILE A 711 -4.33 -13.43 -35.34
CA ILE A 711 -4.50 -14.87 -35.26
C ILE A 711 -5.97 -15.26 -35.49
N ARG A 712 -6.93 -14.52 -34.90
CA ARG A 712 -8.37 -14.76 -35.11
C ARG A 712 -8.78 -14.53 -36.59
N ASP A 713 -8.24 -13.49 -37.23
CA ASP A 713 -8.47 -13.21 -38.65
C ASP A 713 -7.92 -14.37 -39.52
N LEU A 714 -6.76 -14.92 -39.17
CA LEU A 714 -6.17 -16.06 -39.85
C LEU A 714 -7.06 -17.31 -39.76
N PHE A 715 -7.56 -17.63 -38.55
CA PHE A 715 -8.45 -18.78 -38.34
C PHE A 715 -9.78 -18.63 -39.09
N ALA A 716 -10.38 -17.43 -39.08
CA ALA A 716 -11.59 -17.11 -39.82
C ALA A 716 -11.38 -17.22 -41.33
N GLY A 717 -10.15 -17.00 -41.80
CA GLY A 717 -9.75 -17.17 -43.20
C GLY A 717 -9.56 -18.61 -43.67
N THR A 718 -9.55 -19.62 -42.78
CA THR A 718 -9.40 -21.04 -43.15
C THR A 718 -10.60 -21.56 -43.93
N ASN A 719 -10.36 -22.57 -44.79
CA ASN A 719 -11.45 -23.14 -45.59
C ASN A 719 -12.54 -23.75 -44.72
N GLU A 720 -12.17 -24.39 -43.62
CA GLU A 720 -13.11 -25.00 -42.69
C GLU A 720 -13.98 -23.96 -41.95
N ALA A 721 -13.40 -22.84 -41.52
CA ALA A 721 -14.16 -21.73 -40.90
C ALA A 721 -15.16 -21.12 -41.90
N LYS A 722 -14.72 -20.90 -43.14
CA LYS A 722 -15.58 -20.37 -44.21
C LYS A 722 -16.73 -21.31 -44.54
N MET A 723 -16.49 -22.63 -44.66
CA MET A 723 -17.54 -23.62 -44.91
C MET A 723 -18.59 -23.66 -43.79
N ARG A 724 -18.18 -23.40 -42.52
CA ARG A 724 -19.07 -23.38 -41.36
C ARG A 724 -19.69 -21.99 -41.14
N GLY A 725 -19.35 -20.99 -41.93
CA GLY A 725 -19.82 -19.59 -41.74
C GLY A 725 -19.27 -18.94 -40.46
N TYR A 726 -18.08 -19.35 -40.00
CA TYR A 726 -17.47 -18.82 -38.80
C TYR A 726 -16.68 -17.54 -39.11
N ASP A 727 -17.06 -16.46 -38.45
CA ASP A 727 -16.37 -15.18 -38.52
C ASP A 727 -15.30 -15.02 -37.43
N LYS A 728 -14.61 -13.88 -37.42
CA LYS A 728 -13.61 -13.52 -36.41
C LYS A 728 -14.13 -13.59 -34.96
N GLY A 729 -15.42 -13.29 -34.77
CA GLY A 729 -16.05 -13.33 -33.44
C GLY A 729 -16.07 -14.74 -32.85
N ARG A 730 -16.24 -15.78 -33.68
CA ARG A 730 -16.26 -17.18 -33.27
C ARG A 730 -14.96 -17.60 -32.55
N PHE A 731 -13.83 -17.03 -32.95
CA PHE A 731 -12.51 -17.30 -32.39
C PHE A 731 -12.12 -16.40 -31.22
N SER A 732 -13.09 -15.64 -30.66
CA SER A 732 -12.89 -14.84 -29.47
C SER A 732 -13.40 -15.56 -28.23
N PHE A 733 -12.58 -15.66 -27.19
CA PHE A 733 -13.02 -16.17 -25.89
C PHE A 733 -13.75 -15.09 -25.05
N ASN A 734 -13.82 -13.84 -25.53
CA ASN A 734 -14.55 -12.75 -24.86
C ASN A 734 -16.01 -12.64 -25.30
N VAL A 735 -16.35 -13.18 -26.47
CA VAL A 735 -17.67 -13.04 -27.09
C VAL A 735 -18.41 -14.38 -27.04
N PRO A 736 -19.72 -14.41 -26.76
CA PRO A 736 -20.54 -15.63 -26.86
C PRO A 736 -20.50 -16.24 -28.26
N GLY A 737 -20.73 -17.55 -28.38
CA GLY A 737 -20.81 -18.27 -29.63
C GLY A 737 -19.67 -19.27 -29.87
N GLY A 738 -18.40 -18.86 -29.63
CA GLY A 738 -17.24 -19.76 -29.79
C GLY A 738 -16.56 -20.14 -28.48
N ARG A 739 -16.79 -19.40 -27.43
CA ARG A 739 -16.19 -19.64 -26.11
C ARG A 739 -16.89 -20.78 -25.35
N CYS A 740 -16.23 -21.32 -24.36
CA CYS A 740 -16.86 -22.19 -23.38
C CYS A 740 -17.78 -21.37 -22.48
N GLU A 741 -19.08 -21.65 -22.50
CA GLU A 741 -20.03 -20.87 -21.69
C GLU A 741 -19.97 -21.22 -20.22
N ALA A 742 -19.52 -22.43 -19.83
CA ALA A 742 -19.38 -22.82 -18.41
C ALA A 742 -18.38 -21.92 -17.65
N CYS A 743 -17.24 -21.57 -18.28
CA CYS A 743 -16.28 -20.63 -17.70
C CYS A 743 -16.30 -19.24 -18.38
N SER A 744 -17.27 -18.99 -19.25
CA SER A 744 -17.38 -17.76 -20.02
C SER A 744 -16.09 -17.35 -20.78
N GLY A 745 -15.25 -18.34 -21.15
CA GLY A 745 -13.97 -18.15 -21.85
C GLY A 745 -12.76 -17.91 -20.95
N ASP A 746 -12.89 -17.96 -19.63
CA ASP A 746 -11.77 -17.80 -18.70
C ASP A 746 -10.81 -19.00 -18.69
N GLY A 747 -11.32 -20.20 -19.02
CA GLY A 747 -10.57 -21.46 -18.93
C GLY A 747 -10.50 -22.01 -17.52
N VAL A 748 -10.76 -21.18 -16.52
CA VAL A 748 -10.76 -21.50 -15.09
C VAL A 748 -12.05 -21.05 -14.42
N LEU A 749 -12.39 -21.66 -13.31
CA LEU A 749 -13.49 -21.26 -12.44
C LEU A 749 -12.88 -20.62 -11.18
N LYS A 750 -13.34 -19.42 -10.83
CA LYS A 750 -12.95 -18.74 -9.62
C LYS A 750 -13.80 -19.21 -8.46
N ILE A 751 -13.21 -19.76 -7.44
CA ILE A 751 -13.85 -20.13 -6.17
C ILE A 751 -13.49 -19.05 -5.16
N GLU A 752 -14.48 -18.24 -4.76
CA GLU A 752 -14.29 -17.18 -3.77
C GLU A 752 -14.21 -17.77 -2.37
N MET A 753 -13.13 -17.50 -1.68
CA MET A 753 -12.85 -17.94 -0.32
C MET A 753 -12.94 -16.74 0.63
N HIS A 754 -13.99 -16.68 1.47
CA HIS A 754 -14.27 -15.52 2.32
C HIS A 754 -13.11 -15.08 3.26
N PHE A 755 -12.23 -16.00 3.66
CA PHE A 755 -11.11 -15.75 4.60
C PHE A 755 -9.72 -16.07 4.04
N LEU A 756 -9.66 -16.65 2.83
CA LEU A 756 -8.43 -17.04 2.14
C LEU A 756 -8.38 -16.40 0.76
N SER A 757 -7.24 -16.50 0.09
CA SER A 757 -7.12 -16.08 -1.30
C SER A 757 -8.02 -16.91 -2.21
N ASP A 758 -8.62 -16.27 -3.22
CA ASP A 758 -9.46 -16.96 -4.20
C ASP A 758 -8.69 -18.07 -4.90
N ILE A 759 -9.32 -19.21 -5.11
CA ILE A 759 -8.74 -20.36 -5.81
C ILE A 759 -9.25 -20.40 -7.25
N TYR A 760 -8.36 -20.63 -8.19
CA TYR A 760 -8.68 -20.82 -9.61
C TYR A 760 -8.50 -22.27 -10.01
N VAL A 761 -9.61 -22.94 -10.36
CA VAL A 761 -9.61 -24.36 -10.76
C VAL A 761 -9.85 -24.47 -12.27
N PRO A 762 -9.13 -25.33 -13.02
CA PRO A 762 -9.41 -25.55 -14.44
C PRO A 762 -10.87 -25.91 -14.68
N CYS A 763 -11.49 -25.31 -15.70
CA CYS A 763 -12.88 -25.59 -16.05
C CYS A 763 -13.05 -27.04 -16.50
N GLU A 764 -13.88 -27.81 -15.87
CA GLU A 764 -14.11 -29.25 -16.16
C GLU A 764 -14.66 -29.49 -17.57
N VAL A 765 -15.45 -28.55 -18.12
CA VAL A 765 -16.07 -28.66 -19.44
C VAL A 765 -15.06 -28.48 -20.56
N CYS A 766 -14.27 -27.38 -20.52
CA CYS A 766 -13.29 -27.12 -21.58
C CYS A 766 -11.86 -27.56 -21.22
N LYS A 767 -11.63 -28.03 -20.00
CA LYS A 767 -10.30 -28.48 -19.49
C LYS A 767 -9.20 -27.44 -19.74
N GLY A 768 -9.51 -26.17 -19.44
CA GLY A 768 -8.59 -25.03 -19.63
C GLY A 768 -8.56 -24.44 -21.05
N LYS A 769 -9.17 -25.09 -22.06
CA LYS A 769 -9.07 -24.70 -23.50
C LYS A 769 -9.83 -23.43 -23.88
N ARG A 770 -10.69 -22.87 -23.04
CA ARG A 770 -11.44 -21.60 -23.21
C ARG A 770 -12.55 -21.62 -24.25
N TYR A 771 -12.57 -22.56 -25.19
CA TYR A 771 -13.49 -22.66 -26.33
C TYR A 771 -14.41 -23.89 -26.25
N ASN A 772 -15.51 -23.83 -27.01
CA ASN A 772 -16.35 -25.02 -27.25
C ASN A 772 -15.72 -25.97 -28.27
N LYS A 773 -16.24 -27.20 -28.35
CA LYS A 773 -15.67 -28.28 -29.19
C LYS A 773 -15.68 -27.89 -30.66
N GLU A 774 -16.75 -27.28 -31.14
CA GLU A 774 -16.93 -26.95 -32.58
C GLU A 774 -15.89 -25.91 -33.04
N THR A 775 -15.54 -24.94 -32.19
CA THR A 775 -14.50 -23.94 -32.49
C THR A 775 -13.11 -24.61 -32.50
N LEU A 776 -12.87 -25.58 -31.61
CA LEU A 776 -11.59 -26.32 -31.56
C LEU A 776 -11.36 -27.30 -32.71
N GLU A 777 -12.41 -27.68 -33.42
CA GLU A 777 -12.28 -28.50 -34.63
C GLU A 777 -11.60 -27.75 -35.80
N VAL A 778 -11.79 -26.41 -35.88
CA VAL A 778 -11.12 -25.60 -36.91
C VAL A 778 -9.63 -25.54 -36.63
N LYS A 779 -8.84 -26.00 -37.60
CA LYS A 779 -7.39 -26.07 -37.49
C LYS A 779 -6.66 -25.28 -38.56
N TYR A 780 -5.54 -24.65 -38.12
CA TYR A 780 -4.55 -24.07 -39.03
C TYR A 780 -3.22 -24.84 -38.86
N LYS A 781 -2.64 -25.39 -39.91
CA LYS A 781 -1.47 -26.29 -39.86
C LYS A 781 -1.60 -27.40 -38.81
N GLY A 782 -2.79 -27.98 -38.65
CA GLY A 782 -3.05 -29.07 -37.70
C GLY A 782 -3.27 -28.63 -36.25
N LYS A 783 -3.17 -27.35 -35.89
CA LYS A 783 -3.35 -26.80 -34.57
C LYS A 783 -4.65 -26.01 -34.46
N SER A 784 -5.39 -26.20 -33.35
CA SER A 784 -6.56 -25.38 -32.99
C SER A 784 -6.12 -24.02 -32.43
N ILE A 785 -7.06 -23.06 -32.31
CA ILE A 785 -6.76 -21.75 -31.71
C ILE A 785 -6.31 -21.87 -30.27
N SER A 786 -6.79 -22.86 -29.52
CA SER A 786 -6.33 -23.11 -28.15
C SER A 786 -4.90 -23.64 -28.14
N ASP A 787 -4.55 -24.56 -29.05
CA ASP A 787 -3.18 -25.07 -29.16
C ASP A 787 -2.18 -23.94 -29.49
N VAL A 788 -2.61 -22.93 -30.28
CA VAL A 788 -1.80 -21.76 -30.60
C VAL A 788 -1.61 -20.86 -29.37
N LEU A 789 -2.64 -20.68 -28.53
CA LEU A 789 -2.50 -19.94 -27.28
C LEU A 789 -1.59 -20.66 -26.27
N ASP A 790 -1.53 -21.99 -26.33
CA ASP A 790 -0.65 -22.82 -25.49
C ASP A 790 0.80 -22.87 -25.98
N MET A 791 1.09 -22.43 -27.21
CA MET A 791 2.45 -22.32 -27.71
C MET A 791 3.25 -21.29 -26.92
N THR A 792 4.52 -21.57 -26.68
CA THR A 792 5.48 -20.56 -26.26
C THR A 792 5.70 -19.54 -27.39
N VAL A 793 6.21 -18.34 -27.01
CA VAL A 793 6.56 -17.30 -27.98
C VAL A 793 7.56 -17.85 -29.03
N GLU A 794 8.53 -18.67 -28.59
CA GLU A 794 9.53 -19.31 -29.47
C GLU A 794 8.87 -20.28 -30.47
N GLU A 795 8.05 -21.19 -30.01
CA GLU A 795 7.29 -22.13 -30.87
C GLU A 795 6.36 -21.39 -31.86
N ALA A 796 5.74 -20.31 -31.39
CA ALA A 796 4.86 -19.50 -32.20
C ALA A 796 5.62 -18.75 -33.32
N LEU A 797 6.86 -18.32 -33.07
CA LEU A 797 7.71 -17.72 -34.12
C LEU A 797 7.98 -18.67 -35.27
N GLU A 798 8.30 -19.93 -34.97
CA GLU A 798 8.49 -20.98 -36.00
C GLU A 798 7.17 -21.31 -36.70
N PHE A 799 6.08 -21.45 -35.96
CA PHE A 799 4.77 -21.78 -36.50
C PHE A 799 4.25 -20.73 -37.47
N PHE A 800 4.45 -19.44 -37.16
CA PHE A 800 4.01 -18.31 -38.00
C PHE A 800 5.11 -17.77 -38.95
N ASP A 801 6.18 -18.49 -39.20
CA ASP A 801 7.32 -18.01 -39.99
C ASP A 801 6.91 -17.43 -41.37
N LYS A 802 5.89 -18.00 -42.01
CA LYS A 802 5.36 -17.55 -43.33
C LYS A 802 4.32 -16.43 -43.23
N ILE A 803 4.05 -15.87 -42.06
CA ILE A 803 3.07 -14.79 -41.85
C ILE A 803 3.75 -13.58 -41.26
N PRO A 804 4.35 -12.71 -42.09
CA PRO A 804 5.21 -11.59 -41.60
C PRO A 804 4.57 -10.69 -40.56
N ARG A 805 3.28 -10.37 -40.72
CA ARG A 805 2.56 -9.49 -39.79
C ARG A 805 2.41 -10.06 -38.38
N ILE A 806 2.15 -11.36 -38.26
CA ILE A 806 2.05 -12.06 -36.97
C ILE A 806 3.47 -12.25 -36.43
N LYS A 807 4.40 -12.72 -37.27
CA LYS A 807 5.79 -12.95 -36.86
C LYS A 807 6.44 -11.70 -36.27
N SER A 808 6.28 -10.52 -36.91
CA SER A 808 6.92 -9.29 -36.44
C SER A 808 6.45 -8.89 -35.01
N LYS A 809 5.17 -9.07 -34.68
CA LYS A 809 4.68 -8.81 -33.34
C LYS A 809 5.13 -9.83 -32.28
N ILE A 810 5.22 -11.10 -32.68
CA ILE A 810 5.73 -12.15 -31.79
C ILE A 810 7.24 -11.97 -31.59
N GLN A 811 7.97 -11.51 -32.62
CA GLN A 811 9.40 -11.24 -32.55
C GLN A 811 9.74 -10.23 -31.45
N THR A 812 8.95 -9.16 -31.26
CA THR A 812 9.20 -8.19 -30.20
C THR A 812 9.09 -8.80 -28.80
N LEU A 813 8.20 -9.80 -28.60
CA LEU A 813 8.13 -10.56 -27.35
C LEU A 813 9.37 -11.42 -27.13
N TYR A 814 9.90 -12.01 -28.19
CA TYR A 814 11.13 -12.79 -28.14
C TYR A 814 12.36 -11.91 -27.85
N ASP A 815 12.46 -10.75 -28.50
CA ASP A 815 13.58 -9.81 -28.38
C ASP A 815 13.72 -9.26 -26.97
N VAL A 816 12.59 -9.03 -26.25
CA VAL A 816 12.60 -8.63 -24.82
C VAL A 816 12.89 -9.80 -23.86
N GLY A 817 13.24 -10.98 -24.38
CA GLY A 817 13.63 -12.15 -23.57
C GLY A 817 12.44 -12.95 -23.02
N LEU A 818 11.26 -12.90 -23.65
CA LEU A 818 10.06 -13.63 -23.26
C LEU A 818 9.76 -14.85 -24.15
N GLY A 819 10.79 -15.46 -24.76
CA GLY A 819 10.65 -16.62 -25.64
C GLY A 819 9.94 -17.81 -24.98
N TYR A 820 10.09 -17.97 -23.68
CA TYR A 820 9.61 -19.12 -22.90
C TYR A 820 8.16 -19.01 -22.43
N ILE A 821 7.54 -17.81 -22.40
CA ILE A 821 6.15 -17.66 -21.94
C ILE A 821 5.17 -18.13 -23.02
N LYS A 822 3.99 -18.62 -22.61
CA LYS A 822 2.92 -18.98 -23.53
C LYS A 822 2.18 -17.75 -24.03
N LEU A 823 1.77 -17.71 -25.28
CA LEU A 823 0.96 -16.63 -25.87
C LEU A 823 -0.34 -16.37 -25.10
N GLY A 824 -1.00 -17.42 -24.63
CA GLY A 824 -2.25 -17.40 -23.87
C GLY A 824 -2.09 -17.42 -22.34
N GLN A 825 -0.87 -17.27 -21.83
CA GLN A 825 -0.61 -17.27 -20.37
C GLN A 825 -1.39 -16.16 -19.67
N ALA A 826 -2.14 -16.52 -18.62
CA ALA A 826 -2.97 -15.55 -17.91
C ALA A 826 -2.12 -14.47 -17.25
N SER A 827 -2.59 -13.22 -17.27
CA SER A 827 -1.86 -12.08 -16.68
C SER A 827 -1.56 -12.25 -15.19
N SER A 828 -2.40 -13.00 -14.46
CA SER A 828 -2.23 -13.28 -13.02
C SER A 828 -1.08 -14.25 -12.72
N THR A 829 -0.60 -15.00 -13.72
CA THR A 829 0.50 -15.95 -13.57
C THR A 829 1.84 -15.40 -14.06
N LEU A 830 1.84 -14.19 -14.64
CA LEU A 830 3.06 -13.50 -15.02
C LEU A 830 3.68 -12.81 -13.80
N SER A 831 5.01 -12.86 -13.71
CA SER A 831 5.75 -12.03 -12.74
C SER A 831 5.64 -10.54 -13.09
N GLY A 832 5.97 -9.67 -12.14
CA GLY A 832 6.01 -8.22 -12.38
C GLY A 832 6.93 -7.83 -13.53
N GLY A 833 8.14 -8.39 -13.56
CA GLY A 833 9.11 -8.17 -14.64
C GLY A 833 8.66 -8.71 -15.99
N GLU A 834 8.01 -9.88 -16.04
CA GLU A 834 7.42 -10.42 -17.29
C GLU A 834 6.30 -9.49 -17.80
N SER A 835 5.41 -9.04 -16.93
CA SER A 835 4.34 -8.08 -17.27
C SER A 835 4.91 -6.79 -17.86
N GLN A 836 5.97 -6.26 -17.25
CA GLN A 836 6.67 -5.06 -17.72
C GLN A 836 7.30 -5.25 -19.09
N ARG A 837 7.95 -6.40 -19.33
CA ARG A 837 8.54 -6.73 -20.63
C ARG A 837 7.48 -6.94 -21.72
N VAL A 838 6.29 -7.51 -21.41
CA VAL A 838 5.16 -7.57 -22.36
C VAL A 838 4.70 -6.17 -22.75
N LYS A 839 4.61 -5.23 -21.79
CA LYS A 839 4.28 -3.81 -22.08
C LYS A 839 5.34 -3.16 -22.98
N LEU A 840 6.63 -3.41 -22.70
CA LEU A 840 7.73 -2.93 -23.51
C LEU A 840 7.66 -3.48 -24.94
N ALA A 841 7.43 -4.80 -25.12
CA ALA A 841 7.27 -5.44 -26.42
C ALA A 841 6.13 -4.83 -27.24
N TYR A 842 5.00 -4.51 -26.60
CA TYR A 842 3.89 -3.81 -27.26
C TYR A 842 4.35 -2.47 -27.84
N HIS A 843 5.05 -1.63 -27.07
CA HIS A 843 5.52 -0.32 -27.56
C HIS A 843 6.60 -0.45 -28.64
N LEU A 844 7.50 -1.43 -28.52
CA LEU A 844 8.48 -1.73 -29.57
C LEU A 844 7.82 -2.21 -30.88
N SER A 845 6.64 -2.82 -30.82
CA SER A 845 5.88 -3.27 -32.00
C SER A 845 5.12 -2.15 -32.71
N GLN A 846 5.05 -0.94 -32.13
CA GLN A 846 4.40 0.21 -32.71
C GLN A 846 5.39 1.02 -33.57
N GLU A 847 4.98 1.43 -34.78
CA GLU A 847 5.75 2.31 -35.68
C GLU A 847 5.48 3.79 -35.38
N ASN A 848 5.48 4.19 -34.11
CA ASN A 848 5.20 5.57 -33.76
C ASN A 848 6.45 6.45 -33.93
N ALA A 849 6.33 7.50 -34.72
CA ALA A 849 7.36 8.52 -34.93
C ALA A 849 7.28 9.68 -33.91
N GLU A 850 6.25 9.71 -33.04
CA GLU A 850 6.01 10.81 -32.12
C GLU A 850 6.97 10.73 -30.91
N PRO A 851 7.70 11.84 -30.57
CA PRO A 851 8.58 11.89 -29.42
C PRO A 851 7.86 11.53 -28.12
N THR A 852 8.19 10.36 -27.56
CA THR A 852 7.55 9.81 -26.36
C THR A 852 8.55 9.74 -25.21
N LEU A 853 8.14 10.10 -24.00
CA LEU A 853 8.88 9.84 -22.76
C LEU A 853 8.41 8.52 -22.17
N PHE A 854 9.28 7.52 -22.17
CA PHE A 854 9.07 6.24 -21.50
C PHE A 854 9.62 6.30 -20.09
N VAL A 855 8.79 5.99 -19.10
CA VAL A 855 9.16 5.91 -17.69
C VAL A 855 9.13 4.45 -17.25
N PHE A 856 10.21 3.97 -16.65
CA PHE A 856 10.31 2.63 -16.08
C PHE A 856 10.63 2.71 -14.58
N ASP A 857 9.99 1.87 -13.81
CA ASP A 857 10.24 1.72 -12.38
C ASP A 857 10.89 0.37 -12.12
N GLU A 858 12.18 0.38 -11.75
CA GLU A 858 13.03 -0.78 -11.45
C GLU A 858 12.88 -1.93 -12.46
N PRO A 859 13.17 -1.71 -13.76
CA PRO A 859 12.92 -2.70 -14.81
C PRO A 859 13.83 -3.93 -14.76
N THR A 860 14.91 -3.90 -13.96
CA THR A 860 15.82 -5.05 -13.78
C THR A 860 15.39 -6.03 -12.70
N THR A 861 14.29 -5.72 -12.00
CA THR A 861 13.72 -6.57 -10.95
C THR A 861 13.50 -8.00 -11.44
N GLY A 862 14.07 -8.98 -10.75
CA GLY A 862 13.93 -10.41 -11.07
C GLY A 862 14.64 -10.84 -12.35
N LEU A 863 15.55 -10.04 -12.88
CA LEU A 863 16.29 -10.35 -14.09
C LEU A 863 17.70 -10.84 -13.80
N HIS A 864 18.06 -11.97 -14.45
CA HIS A 864 19.43 -12.40 -14.53
C HIS A 864 20.25 -11.44 -15.42
N PHE A 865 21.57 -11.35 -15.21
CA PHE A 865 22.48 -10.50 -15.99
C PHE A 865 22.29 -10.61 -17.52
N HIS A 866 22.05 -11.80 -18.03
CA HIS A 866 21.77 -12.05 -19.45
C HIS A 866 20.47 -11.37 -19.92
N ASP A 867 19.44 -11.41 -19.08
CA ASP A 867 18.13 -10.79 -19.40
C ASP A 867 18.23 -9.26 -19.31
N ILE A 868 19.06 -8.73 -18.39
CA ILE A 868 19.37 -7.28 -18.31
C ILE A 868 20.05 -6.83 -19.62
N HIS A 869 20.95 -7.61 -20.19
CA HIS A 869 21.58 -7.27 -21.47
C HIS A 869 20.55 -7.10 -22.59
N LYS A 870 19.61 -8.03 -22.73
CA LYS A 870 18.50 -7.94 -23.70
C LYS A 870 17.56 -6.75 -23.44
N LEU A 871 17.31 -6.45 -22.18
CA LEU A 871 16.54 -5.29 -21.79
C LEU A 871 17.24 -3.98 -22.25
N MET A 872 18.55 -3.88 -22.03
CA MET A 872 19.34 -2.72 -22.46
C MET A 872 19.30 -2.53 -23.98
N ASP A 873 19.38 -3.59 -24.75
CA ASP A 873 19.22 -3.53 -26.20
C ASP A 873 17.85 -2.98 -26.61
N SER A 874 16.80 -3.42 -25.93
CA SER A 874 15.41 -2.98 -26.16
C SER A 874 15.23 -1.50 -25.81
N LEU A 875 15.82 -1.02 -24.70
CA LEU A 875 15.77 0.39 -24.29
C LEU A 875 16.56 1.27 -25.27
N ASN A 876 17.72 0.81 -25.72
CA ASN A 876 18.51 1.50 -26.74
C ASN A 876 17.74 1.63 -28.06
N ALA A 877 17.01 0.59 -28.48
CA ALA A 877 16.18 0.63 -29.69
C ALA A 877 15.06 1.71 -29.60
N LEU A 878 14.49 1.96 -28.42
CA LEU A 878 13.53 3.06 -28.22
C LEU A 878 14.20 4.43 -28.41
N ILE A 879 15.40 4.63 -27.86
CA ILE A 879 16.12 5.90 -27.95
C ILE A 879 16.54 6.18 -29.40
N GLU A 880 17.00 5.15 -30.11
CA GLU A 880 17.39 5.25 -31.53
C GLU A 880 16.21 5.66 -32.46
N ARG A 881 14.98 5.33 -32.05
CA ARG A 881 13.74 5.81 -32.71
C ARG A 881 13.36 7.26 -32.33
N GLY A 882 14.17 7.96 -31.52
CA GLY A 882 13.94 9.36 -31.15
C GLY A 882 13.14 9.55 -29.86
N HIS A 883 12.89 8.50 -29.09
CA HIS A 883 12.23 8.58 -27.79
C HIS A 883 13.20 8.93 -26.66
N THR A 884 12.68 9.24 -25.49
CA THR A 884 13.44 9.43 -24.24
C THR A 884 13.11 8.29 -23.29
N VAL A 885 14.11 7.72 -22.66
CA VAL A 885 13.95 6.67 -21.66
C VAL A 885 14.41 7.18 -20.31
N LEU A 886 13.51 7.16 -19.34
CA LEU A 886 13.74 7.53 -17.95
C LEU A 886 13.51 6.31 -17.06
N ILE A 887 14.51 5.93 -16.27
CA ILE A 887 14.43 4.75 -15.40
C ILE A 887 14.72 5.13 -13.95
N ILE A 888 13.93 4.63 -13.01
CA ILE A 888 14.32 4.56 -11.59
C ILE A 888 15.09 3.25 -11.43
N GLU A 889 16.34 3.30 -10.96
CA GLU A 889 17.19 2.11 -10.92
C GLU A 889 18.20 2.11 -9.77
N HIS A 890 18.53 0.88 -9.33
CA HIS A 890 19.56 0.59 -8.32
C HIS A 890 20.68 -0.30 -8.85
N ASN A 891 20.47 -0.99 -9.97
CA ASN A 891 21.44 -1.89 -10.57
C ASN A 891 22.60 -1.10 -11.21
N MET A 892 23.81 -1.31 -10.70
CA MET A 892 25.01 -0.56 -11.14
C MET A 892 25.39 -0.84 -12.59
N ASP A 893 25.10 -2.04 -13.12
CA ASP A 893 25.36 -2.40 -14.51
C ASP A 893 24.48 -1.63 -15.50
N VAL A 894 23.29 -1.23 -15.08
CA VAL A 894 22.39 -0.37 -15.86
C VAL A 894 22.76 1.10 -15.67
N ILE A 895 23.02 1.53 -14.43
CA ILE A 895 23.37 2.92 -14.11
C ILE A 895 24.65 3.35 -14.85
N LYS A 896 25.68 2.48 -14.93
CA LYS A 896 26.91 2.77 -15.68
C LYS A 896 26.68 3.01 -17.18
N CYS A 897 25.55 2.54 -17.73
CA CYS A 897 25.19 2.72 -19.14
C CYS A 897 24.37 4.00 -19.42
N ALA A 898 23.92 4.73 -18.39
CA ALA A 898 23.10 5.93 -18.55
C ALA A 898 23.85 7.08 -19.25
N ASP A 899 23.15 7.86 -20.06
CA ASP A 899 23.70 9.10 -20.63
C ASP A 899 23.66 10.25 -19.62
N ASN A 900 22.64 10.24 -18.73
CA ASN A 900 22.46 11.24 -17.68
C ASN A 900 21.95 10.56 -16.40
N ILE A 901 22.44 10.97 -15.24
CA ILE A 901 22.04 10.50 -13.93
C ILE A 901 21.47 11.66 -13.11
N ILE A 902 20.37 11.41 -12.42
CA ILE A 902 19.77 12.30 -11.43
C ILE A 902 19.81 11.56 -10.11
N ASP A 903 20.71 11.95 -9.20
CA ASP A 903 20.91 11.29 -7.91
C ASP A 903 20.24 12.05 -6.78
N LEU A 904 19.35 11.36 -6.04
CA LEU A 904 18.59 11.91 -4.91
C LEU A 904 19.07 11.33 -3.59
N GLY A 905 19.14 12.18 -2.56
CA GLY A 905 19.59 11.75 -1.26
C GLY A 905 19.76 12.92 -0.29
N PRO A 906 20.86 12.91 0.53
CA PRO A 906 21.83 11.81 0.67
C PRO A 906 21.24 10.56 1.37
N GLU A 907 20.27 10.74 2.26
CA GLU A 907 19.61 9.68 3.05
C GLU A 907 18.16 9.42 2.58
N GLY A 908 17.48 8.48 3.25
CA GLY A 908 16.05 8.24 3.07
C GLY A 908 15.16 9.07 4.00
N GLY A 909 13.85 9.09 3.74
CA GLY A 909 12.85 9.70 4.61
C GLY A 909 13.03 11.21 4.80
N SER A 910 12.97 11.68 6.05
CA SER A 910 13.05 13.11 6.39
C SER A 910 14.40 13.75 6.10
N GLU A 911 15.46 12.98 6.12
CA GLU A 911 16.84 13.41 5.85
C GLU A 911 17.20 13.33 4.36
N GLY A 912 16.30 12.78 3.54
CA GLY A 912 16.43 12.71 2.07
C GLY A 912 15.70 13.84 1.36
N GLY A 913 15.43 13.62 0.07
CA GLY A 913 14.62 14.52 -0.76
C GLY A 913 15.40 15.69 -1.36
N TYR A 914 16.73 15.69 -1.31
CA TYR A 914 17.59 16.67 -1.99
C TYR A 914 18.08 16.13 -3.32
N LEU A 915 18.34 17.02 -4.27
CA LEU A 915 19.09 16.72 -5.48
C LEU A 915 20.60 16.74 -5.11
N VAL A 916 21.22 15.56 -5.12
CA VAL A 916 22.66 15.41 -4.82
C VAL A 916 23.50 15.70 -6.05
N PHE A 917 23.05 15.21 -7.22
CA PHE A 917 23.79 15.36 -8.46
C PHE A 917 22.87 15.27 -9.70
N GLU A 918 23.28 15.95 -10.77
CA GLU A 918 22.71 15.86 -12.12
C GLU A 918 23.86 15.95 -13.14
N GLY A 919 24.06 14.94 -13.98
CA GLY A 919 25.14 14.89 -14.97
C GLY A 919 25.45 13.48 -15.45
N THR A 920 26.66 13.25 -15.96
CA THR A 920 27.10 11.94 -16.48
C THR A 920 27.56 10.99 -15.36
N PRO A 921 27.56 9.67 -15.61
CA PRO A 921 28.10 8.69 -14.66
C PRO A 921 29.55 9.00 -14.24
N GLU A 922 30.38 9.46 -15.17
CA GLU A 922 31.78 9.80 -14.93
C GLU A 922 31.94 11.02 -14.01
N GLU A 923 31.00 11.95 -14.04
CA GLU A 923 31.01 13.11 -13.16
C GLU A 923 30.47 12.76 -11.78
N LEU A 924 29.50 11.80 -11.68
CA LEU A 924 28.92 11.36 -10.43
C LEU A 924 29.92 10.74 -9.48
N ILE A 925 30.87 9.94 -9.99
CA ILE A 925 31.89 9.27 -9.16
C ILE A 925 32.82 10.25 -8.45
N THR A 926 32.88 11.52 -8.87
CA THR A 926 33.65 12.58 -8.20
C THR A 926 32.93 13.22 -7.03
N ARG A 927 31.65 12.86 -6.77
CA ARG A 927 30.79 13.44 -5.73
C ARG A 927 30.84 12.61 -4.45
N GLU A 928 31.55 13.08 -3.44
CA GLU A 928 31.67 12.38 -2.15
C GLU A 928 30.32 12.16 -1.43
N ALA A 929 29.37 13.07 -1.63
CA ALA A 929 28.04 12.99 -1.01
C ALA A 929 27.12 11.92 -1.64
N SER A 930 27.50 11.35 -2.78
CA SER A 930 26.71 10.33 -3.48
C SER A 930 27.12 8.92 -3.09
N TYR A 931 26.23 8.18 -2.45
CA TYR A 931 26.44 6.75 -2.25
C TYR A 931 26.46 5.99 -3.57
N THR A 932 25.57 6.34 -4.51
CA THR A 932 25.56 5.76 -5.86
C THR A 932 26.92 5.95 -6.55
N GLY A 933 27.51 7.14 -6.44
CA GLY A 933 28.82 7.44 -7.02
C GLY A 933 29.95 6.58 -6.48
N LYS A 934 29.93 6.24 -5.18
CA LYS A 934 30.95 5.37 -4.56
C LYS A 934 30.95 3.97 -5.17
N TYR A 935 29.78 3.31 -5.21
CA TYR A 935 29.65 1.95 -5.77
C TYR A 935 29.82 1.92 -7.30
N LEU A 936 29.41 2.99 -7.98
CA LEU A 936 29.58 3.12 -9.44
C LEU A 936 31.04 3.22 -9.84
N ALA A 937 31.89 3.82 -9.00
CA ALA A 937 33.32 3.98 -9.27
C ALA A 937 34.01 2.62 -9.49
N GLU A 938 33.68 1.61 -8.69
CA GLU A 938 34.24 0.25 -8.81
C GLU A 938 33.82 -0.38 -10.16
N LYS A 939 32.55 -0.31 -10.54
CA LYS A 939 32.04 -0.87 -11.80
C LYS A 939 32.53 -0.15 -13.06
N LEU A 940 32.87 1.12 -13.00
CA LEU A 940 33.48 1.87 -14.11
C LEU A 940 34.99 1.57 -14.27
N GLN A 941 35.70 1.21 -13.18
CA GLN A 941 37.11 0.83 -13.23
C GLN A 941 37.30 -0.60 -13.77
N GLU A 942 36.39 -1.53 -13.48
CA GLU A 942 36.42 -2.91 -14.01
C GLU A 942 36.32 -2.96 -15.54
N ASN A 943 35.82 -1.91 -16.18
CA ASN A 943 35.62 -1.83 -17.64
C ASN A 943 36.71 -1.02 -18.38
N LYS A 944 37.77 -0.55 -17.66
CA LYS A 944 38.98 0.05 -18.28
C LYS A 944 40.06 -0.99 -18.47
#